data_587d0c8bf71aaabaac3046aa9d43f633
#
_entry.id   587d0c8bf71aaabaac3046aa9d43f633
#
_cell.length_a   1.000
_cell.length_b   1.000
_cell.length_c   1.000
_cell.angle_alpha   90.00
_cell.angle_beta   90.00
_cell.angle_gamma   90.00
#
_symmetry.space_group_name_H-M   'P 1'
#
loop_
_entity.id
_entity.type
_entity.pdbx_description
1 polymer ?
#
loop_
_entity_poly.entity_id
_entity_poly.type
_entity_poly.pdbx_seq_one_letter_code
_entity_poly.pdbx_strand_id
1 'polypeptide(L)'
;MAEFSPMMQHYLKTKEEYSDCILFYRLGDFYEMFFDDAITVSRELEITLTGKDCGQAERAPMAGIPFHAAESYIARLISKGYKVAICEQMEDPKEAKGIVKREVIRVVTPGTVIESNLLEEKKNNYIMSIYKTGIYYGLGICDVSTGDFYATQICENNNFSKLLDEISRYSPSEVIVNKMMFETKSELGKIQERFKVYVSLEKEENFSDENELLLQMYNVLNEGKDNTNKDDAQNLASKTNQIKTKEQMQELDSKNLMVPAINALITYLTETQKTNLDHINTIKIYNITQYMSLDINARRNLELTEKMRDKSKKGTLLWVLDKTSTSMGGRLLRRWINDPLIDVNEINKRLNSVKELKNSIILKGDIIDNLKKVYDIERLAGKIAYGNANGRDLISLKNSVKQLPEIKEILSKTESDLLKELYEELDVLEDVYELIEKSIVEEPPISVKEGGIIKLGYDPEIDQLKKATTEGKTWIVQLEAKERELTGIKGLKVGFNKVFGYFIEVTKSNLSMVPDRYIRKQTLTNAERYVTEELKNLENQILGAEEKVINLEYKAFTDVREEIERQIQRLQKTSNIVATLDVLTAFATVAEDMNYVKPVVDNEGIIDIKDGRHPVIEKMSQAGEFVPNDTYLDKSSNRLAIITGPNMAGKSTYMRQVALITLMAQIGSYVPASAARIGVVDKIFTRVGASDDLSMGQSTFMVEMMEVATILKEATANSLVILDEIGRGTSTYDGLSIAWAVAEHIADKSLCGAKTLFATHYHELTELEEKIDGVKNYSIAVKEKGEDIIFLRKIVKGGTDESYGVHVARLAGVPQNVTKKANEILRSLERRNILNNRVIEKESKKVVAGQVDMFNFKLAEVASEFDKIDINQLTPIDALNTIVKMKEKLS
;
A
#
# COMPACT_ATOMS: atom_id res chain seq x y z
N MET A 1 42.79 30.69 12.47
CA MET A 1 41.62 29.93 12.98
C MET A 1 42.15 28.56 13.34
N ALA A 2 41.84 28.01 14.52
CA ALA A 2 42.24 26.65 14.85
C ALA A 2 41.54 25.68 13.87
N GLU A 3 42.27 24.73 13.33
CA GLU A 3 41.69 23.71 12.42
C GLU A 3 40.88 22.69 13.23
N PHE A 4 39.76 22.21 12.67
CA PHE A 4 39.02 21.09 13.25
C PHE A 4 39.91 19.86 13.40
N SER A 5 39.63 19.03 14.40
CA SER A 5 40.31 17.75 14.56
C SER A 5 40.17 16.89 13.28
N PRO A 6 41.15 16.06 12.93
CA PRO A 6 41.11 15.26 11.69
C PRO A 6 39.86 14.41 11.55
N MET A 7 39.32 13.87 12.64
CA MET A 7 38.04 13.14 12.66
C MET A 7 36.86 14.06 12.29
N MET A 8 36.85 15.29 12.83
CA MET A 8 35.78 16.23 12.57
C MET A 8 35.83 16.79 11.13
N GLN A 9 37.04 16.94 10.57
CA GLN A 9 37.21 17.28 9.15
C GLN A 9 36.64 16.20 8.24
N HIS A 10 36.86 14.92 8.54
CA HIS A 10 36.29 13.82 7.81
C HIS A 10 34.76 13.77 7.94
N TYR A 11 34.23 14.02 9.16
CA TYR A 11 32.79 14.13 9.37
C TYR A 11 32.15 15.23 8.51
N LEU A 12 32.71 16.42 8.54
CA LEU A 12 32.21 17.57 7.79
C LEU A 12 32.25 17.34 6.28
N LYS A 13 33.34 16.74 5.77
CA LYS A 13 33.43 16.36 4.35
C LYS A 13 32.35 15.33 3.97
N THR A 14 32.16 14.28 4.76
CA THR A 14 31.08 13.29 4.53
C THR A 14 29.71 13.95 4.61
N LYS A 15 29.50 14.87 5.56
CA LYS A 15 28.23 15.59 5.69
C LYS A 15 27.95 16.53 4.50
N GLU A 16 28.95 17.11 3.89
CA GLU A 16 28.79 17.91 2.67
C GLU A 16 28.26 17.07 1.49
N GLU A 17 28.76 15.83 1.35
CA GLU A 17 28.28 14.88 0.32
C GLU A 17 26.84 14.41 0.59
N TYR A 18 26.41 14.32 1.86
CA TYR A 18 25.08 13.87 2.31
C TYR A 18 24.33 14.96 3.09
N SER A 19 24.29 16.17 2.52
CA SER A 19 23.77 17.37 3.20
C SER A 19 22.28 17.28 3.55
N ASP A 20 21.48 16.55 2.77
CA ASP A 20 20.06 16.33 2.96
C ASP A 20 19.72 15.15 3.92
N CYS A 21 20.73 14.43 4.40
CA CYS A 21 20.58 13.29 5.28
C CYS A 21 21.07 13.59 6.69
N ILE A 22 20.47 13.00 7.71
CA ILE A 22 21.05 12.93 9.06
C ILE A 22 22.18 11.90 9.03
N LEU A 23 23.42 12.33 9.35
CA LEU A 23 24.59 11.47 9.27
C LEU A 23 24.82 10.71 10.58
N PHE A 24 24.59 9.39 10.57
CA PHE A 24 24.94 8.47 11.67
C PHE A 24 26.37 8.02 11.49
N TYR A 25 27.28 8.67 12.22
CA TYR A 25 28.71 8.48 12.07
C TYR A 25 29.26 7.55 13.14
N ARG A 26 29.76 6.36 12.75
CA ARG A 26 30.24 5.33 13.67
C ARG A 26 31.50 5.71 14.40
N LEU A 27 31.44 5.73 15.73
CA LEU A 27 32.59 5.94 16.62
C LEU A 27 32.56 4.92 17.75
N GLY A 28 33.36 3.84 17.63
CA GLY A 28 33.34 2.73 18.56
C GLY A 28 31.96 2.06 18.63
N ASP A 29 31.36 2.00 19.82
CA ASP A 29 30.06 1.35 20.04
C ASP A 29 28.85 2.28 19.82
N PHE A 30 29.08 3.51 19.32
CA PHE A 30 28.04 4.49 19.12
C PHE A 30 27.98 4.99 17.65
N TYR A 31 26.78 5.37 17.20
CA TYR A 31 26.63 6.35 16.13
C TYR A 31 26.50 7.72 16.77
N GLU A 32 27.40 8.60 16.41
CA GLU A 32 27.42 9.99 16.89
C GLU A 32 27.03 10.94 15.75
N MET A 33 26.17 11.89 16.05
CA MET A 33 25.76 12.97 15.18
C MET A 33 26.27 14.28 15.76
N PHE A 34 26.66 15.24 14.88
CA PHE A 34 27.23 16.52 15.30
C PHE A 34 26.45 17.70 14.69
N PHE A 35 26.64 18.89 15.26
CA PHE A 35 26.09 20.17 14.81
C PHE A 35 24.55 20.10 14.67
N ASP A 36 24.02 20.55 13.51
CA ASP A 36 22.57 20.62 13.25
C ASP A 36 21.90 19.24 13.30
N ASP A 37 22.59 18.19 12.86
CA ASP A 37 22.09 16.82 12.95
C ASP A 37 21.88 16.42 14.41
N ALA A 38 22.83 16.75 15.31
CA ALA A 38 22.72 16.45 16.74
C ALA A 38 21.54 17.19 17.38
N ILE A 39 21.34 18.45 17.05
CA ILE A 39 20.23 19.28 17.55
C ILE A 39 18.89 18.70 17.07
N THR A 40 18.80 18.37 15.78
CA THR A 40 17.61 17.78 15.18
C THR A 40 17.29 16.44 15.81
N VAL A 41 18.26 15.53 15.88
CA VAL A 41 18.08 14.19 16.43
C VAL A 41 17.72 14.24 17.93
N SER A 42 18.38 15.11 18.71
CA SER A 42 18.06 15.31 20.12
C SER A 42 16.60 15.71 20.32
N ARG A 43 16.08 16.63 19.52
CA ARG A 43 14.68 17.08 19.56
C ARG A 43 13.71 15.98 19.10
N GLU A 44 13.99 15.36 17.95
CA GLU A 44 13.05 14.41 17.32
C GLU A 44 12.98 13.05 18.05
N LEU A 45 14.08 12.63 18.65
CA LEU A 45 14.18 11.35 19.36
C LEU A 45 14.10 11.48 20.89
N GLU A 46 14.11 12.72 21.41
CA GLU A 46 14.09 13.01 22.86
C GLU A 46 15.31 12.42 23.58
N ILE A 47 16.49 12.49 22.94
CA ILE A 47 17.76 12.04 23.53
C ILE A 47 18.62 13.22 23.97
N THR A 48 19.55 12.96 24.89
CA THR A 48 20.39 14.01 25.48
C THR A 48 21.33 14.63 24.45
N LEU A 49 21.29 15.97 24.34
CA LEU A 49 22.28 16.75 23.60
C LEU A 49 23.48 17.00 24.51
N THR A 50 24.66 16.63 24.04
CA THR A 50 25.93 16.83 24.73
C THR A 50 26.91 17.65 23.88
N GLY A 51 28.16 17.74 24.25
CA GLY A 51 29.19 18.41 23.47
C GLY A 51 30.47 17.59 23.40
N LYS A 52 31.08 17.53 22.18
CA LYS A 52 32.38 16.87 21.93
C LYS A 52 33.45 17.88 21.58
N ASP A 53 34.67 17.66 22.05
CA ASP A 53 35.83 18.45 21.63
C ASP A 53 36.10 18.24 20.14
N CYS A 54 36.15 19.30 19.39
CA CYS A 54 36.33 19.29 17.94
C CYS A 54 37.63 20.01 17.47
N GLY A 55 38.48 20.39 18.40
CA GLY A 55 39.70 21.18 18.12
C GLY A 55 39.47 22.70 18.05
N GLN A 56 38.24 23.15 18.33
CA GLN A 56 37.90 24.58 18.42
C GLN A 56 37.72 25.00 19.88
N ALA A 57 37.61 26.33 20.11
CA ALA A 57 37.37 26.88 21.45
C ALA A 57 36.02 26.42 22.04
N GLU A 58 35.02 26.26 21.19
CA GLU A 58 33.70 25.75 21.56
C GLU A 58 33.56 24.27 21.21
N ARG A 59 32.85 23.53 22.05
CA ARG A 59 32.56 22.12 21.81
C ARG A 59 31.44 21.99 20.76
N ALA A 60 31.60 21.08 19.80
CA ALA A 60 30.56 20.75 18.84
C ALA A 60 29.36 20.12 19.55
N PRO A 61 28.11 20.60 19.31
CA PRO A 61 26.91 19.87 19.75
C PRO A 61 26.95 18.41 19.25
N MET A 62 26.65 17.45 20.12
CA MET A 62 26.73 16.02 19.83
C MET A 62 25.55 15.28 20.46
N ALA A 63 24.94 14.38 19.69
CA ALA A 63 24.02 13.36 20.18
C ALA A 63 24.55 11.98 19.77
N GLY A 64 24.36 10.96 20.59
CA GLY A 64 24.87 9.63 20.31
C GLY A 64 23.88 8.55 20.70
N ILE A 65 23.83 7.47 19.90
CA ILE A 65 23.01 6.29 20.15
C ILE A 65 23.88 5.02 20.06
N PRO A 66 23.62 3.98 20.89
CA PRO A 66 24.32 2.72 20.76
C PRO A 66 24.03 2.08 19.39
N PHE A 67 25.07 1.58 18.71
CA PHE A 67 24.90 1.04 17.35
C PHE A 67 23.93 -0.13 17.27
N HIS A 68 23.89 -0.98 18.27
CA HIS A 68 22.98 -2.13 18.34
C HIS A 68 21.50 -1.74 18.52
N ALA A 69 21.22 -0.50 18.93
CA ALA A 69 19.88 0.06 19.06
C ALA A 69 19.48 0.99 17.90
N ALA A 70 20.37 1.22 16.93
CA ALA A 70 20.22 2.21 15.87
C ALA A 70 18.93 2.04 15.06
N GLU A 71 18.54 0.80 14.74
CA GLU A 71 17.35 0.52 13.94
C GLU A 71 16.09 1.19 14.49
N SER A 72 15.86 1.10 15.80
CA SER A 72 14.67 1.68 16.44
C SER A 72 14.63 3.21 16.35
N TYR A 73 15.80 3.85 16.39
CA TYR A 73 15.94 5.31 16.25
C TYR A 73 15.83 5.75 14.79
N ILE A 74 16.40 4.99 13.86
CA ILE A 74 16.25 5.20 12.41
C ILE A 74 14.77 5.15 12.05
N ALA A 75 14.03 4.13 12.53
CA ALA A 75 12.59 4.00 12.32
C ALA A 75 11.81 5.28 12.68
N ARG A 76 12.10 5.84 13.86
CA ARG A 76 11.44 7.07 14.34
C ARG A 76 11.77 8.29 13.48
N LEU A 77 12.99 8.40 12.96
CA LEU A 77 13.38 9.48 12.05
C LEU A 77 12.72 9.31 10.67
N ILE A 78 12.76 8.10 10.10
CA ILE A 78 12.16 7.79 8.82
C ILE A 78 10.64 8.02 8.85
N SER A 79 9.95 7.61 9.92
CA SER A 79 8.50 7.85 10.08
C SER A 79 8.13 9.33 10.14
N LYS A 80 9.09 10.21 10.44
CA LYS A 80 8.95 11.67 10.40
C LYS A 80 9.44 12.31 9.09
N GLY A 81 9.83 11.47 8.10
CA GLY A 81 10.26 11.91 6.77
C GLY A 81 11.74 12.31 6.65
N TYR A 82 12.58 12.04 7.65
CA TYR A 82 14.01 12.28 7.55
C TYR A 82 14.72 11.16 6.79
N LYS A 83 15.80 11.50 6.05
CA LYS A 83 16.75 10.54 5.47
C LYS A 83 17.90 10.32 6.43
N VAL A 84 18.43 9.11 6.52
CA VAL A 84 19.55 8.77 7.41
C VAL A 84 20.68 8.13 6.62
N ALA A 85 21.86 8.76 6.59
CA ALA A 85 23.07 8.18 6.01
C ALA A 85 23.85 7.42 7.10
N ILE A 86 24.11 6.13 6.87
CA ILE A 86 24.82 5.26 7.82
C ILE A 86 26.28 5.19 7.39
N CYS A 87 27.17 5.77 8.21
CA CYS A 87 28.60 5.80 7.99
C CYS A 87 29.30 4.81 8.93
N GLU A 88 29.85 3.73 8.38
CA GLU A 88 30.51 2.63 9.12
C GLU A 88 32.02 2.69 9.05
N GLN A 89 32.65 2.01 10.01
CA GLN A 89 34.09 1.77 10.03
C GLN A 89 34.41 0.62 9.09
N MET A 90 35.30 0.87 8.11
CA MET A 90 35.66 -0.10 7.06
C MET A 90 36.89 -0.97 7.43
N GLU A 91 37.57 -0.66 8.54
CA GLU A 91 38.75 -1.40 9.01
C GLU A 91 38.72 -1.55 10.55
N ASP A 92 39.41 -2.55 11.06
CA ASP A 92 39.54 -2.74 12.53
C ASP A 92 40.37 -1.57 13.13
N PRO A 93 39.87 -0.88 14.17
CA PRO A 93 40.62 0.16 14.86
C PRO A 93 41.99 -0.26 15.37
N LYS A 94 42.23 -1.58 15.57
CA LYS A 94 43.50 -2.11 16.01
C LYS A 94 44.57 -2.18 14.90
N GLU A 95 44.15 -2.27 13.64
CA GLU A 95 45.01 -2.38 12.46
C GLU A 95 45.24 -1.04 11.76
N ALA A 96 44.42 -0.04 12.09
CA ALA A 96 44.47 1.29 11.46
C ALA A 96 45.75 2.04 11.77
N LYS A 97 46.49 2.44 10.74
CA LYS A 97 47.64 3.35 10.83
C LYS A 97 47.14 4.80 10.69
N GLY A 98 46.47 5.33 11.75
CA GLY A 98 45.94 6.69 11.73
C GLY A 98 44.46 6.77 12.04
N ILE A 99 43.71 7.55 11.27
CA ILE A 99 42.25 7.63 11.41
C ILE A 99 41.63 6.40 10.72
N VAL A 100 40.82 5.64 11.45
CA VAL A 100 40.06 4.52 10.92
C VAL A 100 39.25 4.99 9.71
N LYS A 101 39.36 4.32 8.58
CA LYS A 101 38.62 4.59 7.35
C LYS A 101 37.14 4.39 7.63
N ARG A 102 36.30 5.36 7.18
CA ARG A 102 34.83 5.32 7.30
C ARG A 102 34.22 5.69 5.97
N GLU A 103 33.16 5.01 5.63
CA GLU A 103 32.39 5.27 4.40
C GLU A 103 30.91 5.17 4.69
N VAL A 104 30.10 5.90 3.93
CA VAL A 104 28.64 5.73 3.96
C VAL A 104 28.31 4.44 3.21
N ILE A 105 27.82 3.46 3.95
CA ILE A 105 27.48 2.14 3.40
C ILE A 105 26.04 2.08 2.89
N ARG A 106 25.16 2.99 3.36
CA ARG A 106 23.76 3.02 2.97
C ARG A 106 23.11 4.35 3.37
N VAL A 107 22.14 4.78 2.56
CA VAL A 107 21.18 5.84 2.92
C VAL A 107 19.81 5.24 3.09
N VAL A 108 19.21 5.35 4.27
CA VAL A 108 17.86 4.89 4.57
C VAL A 108 16.89 6.03 4.36
N THR A 109 15.86 5.81 3.52
CA THR A 109 14.80 6.77 3.22
C THR A 109 13.43 6.11 3.43
N PRO A 110 12.32 6.85 3.49
CA PRO A 110 10.99 6.25 3.67
C PRO A 110 10.65 5.13 2.69
N GLY A 111 11.09 5.23 1.42
CA GLY A 111 10.83 4.26 0.36
C GLY A 111 11.84 3.12 0.27
N THR A 112 13.00 3.23 0.94
CA THR A 112 14.10 2.26 0.82
C THR A 112 14.34 1.41 2.08
N VAL A 113 13.39 1.39 3.00
CA VAL A 113 13.42 0.54 4.20
C VAL A 113 13.29 -0.93 3.82
N ILE A 114 14.18 -1.77 4.36
CA ILE A 114 14.21 -3.24 4.17
C ILE A 114 14.11 -4.02 5.50
N GLU A 115 14.30 -3.37 6.62
CA GLU A 115 14.25 -3.97 7.95
C GLU A 115 12.81 -4.37 8.30
N SER A 116 12.59 -5.66 8.61
CA SER A 116 11.24 -6.21 8.85
C SER A 116 10.53 -5.59 10.05
N ASN A 117 11.27 -5.12 11.05
CA ASN A 117 10.72 -4.44 12.24
C ASN A 117 10.22 -3.02 11.95
N LEU A 118 10.58 -2.43 10.79
CA LEU A 118 10.18 -1.10 10.35
C LEU A 118 9.02 -1.15 9.34
N LEU A 119 8.72 -2.32 8.79
CA LEU A 119 7.74 -2.54 7.74
C LEU A 119 6.48 -3.19 8.32
N GLU A 120 5.31 -2.75 7.86
CA GLU A 120 4.08 -3.49 8.09
C GLU A 120 4.13 -4.83 7.35
N GLU A 121 3.82 -5.94 8.04
CA GLU A 121 3.98 -7.29 7.45
C GLU A 121 3.12 -7.50 6.19
N LYS A 122 1.86 -7.07 6.21
CA LYS A 122 0.87 -7.27 5.13
C LYS A 122 0.67 -6.03 4.24
N LYS A 123 1.69 -5.14 4.17
CA LYS A 123 1.68 -3.96 3.31
C LYS A 123 3.02 -3.81 2.59
N ASN A 124 2.97 -3.49 1.31
CA ASN A 124 4.15 -3.14 0.53
C ASN A 124 4.65 -1.74 0.89
N ASN A 125 5.95 -1.51 0.72
CA ASN A 125 6.59 -0.21 0.93
C ASN A 125 7.13 0.31 -0.41
N TYR A 126 6.26 0.94 -1.19
CA TYR A 126 6.63 1.41 -2.52
C TYR A 126 7.38 2.75 -2.50
N ILE A 127 8.37 2.86 -3.36
CA ILE A 127 8.94 4.11 -3.86
C ILE A 127 8.51 4.30 -5.32
N MET A 128 8.20 5.52 -5.71
CA MET A 128 7.72 5.85 -7.07
C MET A 128 8.60 6.91 -7.71
N SER A 129 9.01 6.69 -8.94
CA SER A 129 9.64 7.69 -9.82
C SER A 129 8.62 8.25 -10.79
N ILE A 130 8.56 9.57 -10.93
CA ILE A 130 7.68 10.27 -11.86
C ILE A 130 8.53 11.11 -12.81
N TYR A 131 8.55 10.74 -14.08
CA TYR A 131 9.12 11.53 -15.17
C TYR A 131 8.02 12.29 -15.90
N LYS A 132 8.06 13.62 -15.84
CA LYS A 132 7.12 14.49 -16.53
C LYS A 132 7.74 15.12 -17.78
N THR A 133 7.03 15.07 -18.91
CA THR A 133 7.35 15.82 -20.10
C THR A 133 6.08 16.42 -20.73
N GLY A 134 5.96 17.74 -20.71
CA GLY A 134 4.74 18.43 -21.11
C GLY A 134 3.54 18.04 -20.22
N ILE A 135 2.54 17.37 -20.81
CA ILE A 135 1.34 16.88 -20.10
C ILE A 135 1.37 15.36 -19.85
N TYR A 136 2.46 14.68 -20.20
CA TYR A 136 2.61 13.23 -20.12
C TYR A 136 3.49 12.81 -18.96
N TYR A 137 3.30 11.58 -18.47
CA TYR A 137 4.05 11.04 -17.32
C TYR A 137 4.54 9.63 -17.60
N GLY A 138 5.80 9.35 -17.24
CA GLY A 138 6.35 8.01 -17.10
C GLY A 138 6.47 7.66 -15.63
N LEU A 139 6.14 6.44 -15.25
CA LEU A 139 6.15 5.97 -13.85
C LEU A 139 7.00 4.72 -13.71
N GLY A 140 7.88 4.73 -12.71
CA GLY A 140 8.56 3.55 -12.19
C GLY A 140 8.17 3.36 -10.72
N ILE A 141 7.80 2.14 -10.30
CA ILE A 141 7.32 1.85 -8.94
C ILE A 141 8.03 0.61 -8.43
N CYS A 142 8.67 0.68 -7.27
CA CYS A 142 9.42 -0.44 -6.71
C CYS A 142 9.13 -0.63 -5.22
N ASP A 143 8.98 -1.88 -4.79
CA ASP A 143 9.11 -2.28 -3.38
C ASP A 143 10.47 -2.95 -3.19
N VAL A 144 11.38 -2.21 -2.59
CA VAL A 144 12.77 -2.62 -2.39
C VAL A 144 12.88 -3.87 -1.51
N SER A 145 11.94 -4.07 -0.58
CA SER A 145 11.95 -5.19 0.37
C SER A 145 11.56 -6.53 -0.26
N THR A 146 10.78 -6.51 -1.36
CA THR A 146 10.29 -7.71 -2.05
C THR A 146 10.91 -7.89 -3.44
N GLY A 147 11.46 -6.81 -4.02
CA GLY A 147 11.98 -6.78 -5.39
C GLY A 147 10.90 -6.61 -6.46
N ASP A 148 9.65 -6.33 -6.08
CA ASP A 148 8.59 -6.02 -7.03
C ASP A 148 8.86 -4.68 -7.73
N PHE A 149 8.92 -4.69 -9.06
CA PHE A 149 9.10 -3.49 -9.87
C PHE A 149 8.02 -3.40 -10.97
N TYR A 150 7.33 -2.26 -11.02
CA TYR A 150 6.29 -1.96 -11.99
C TYR A 150 6.64 -0.71 -12.80
N ALA A 151 6.22 -0.67 -14.08
CA ALA A 151 6.36 0.53 -14.89
C ALA A 151 5.12 0.74 -15.76
N THR A 152 4.76 2.00 -15.97
CA THR A 152 3.67 2.43 -16.86
C THR A 152 3.89 3.84 -17.37
N GLN A 153 3.11 4.25 -18.37
CA GLN A 153 3.08 5.62 -18.86
C GLN A 153 1.66 6.13 -19.01
N ILE A 154 1.48 7.43 -18.89
CA ILE A 154 0.21 8.13 -18.99
C ILE A 154 0.33 9.13 -20.14
N CYS A 155 -0.27 8.79 -21.30
CA CYS A 155 -0.15 9.53 -22.55
C CYS A 155 -1.47 10.08 -23.12
N GLU A 156 -2.57 10.00 -22.35
CA GLU A 156 -3.90 10.41 -22.77
C GLU A 156 -4.28 11.82 -22.27
N ASN A 157 -5.42 12.34 -22.71
CA ASN A 157 -5.96 13.60 -22.17
C ASN A 157 -6.36 13.43 -20.68
N ASN A 158 -6.23 14.51 -19.88
CA ASN A 158 -6.51 14.54 -18.45
C ASN A 158 -5.53 13.69 -17.58
N ASN A 159 -4.27 13.66 -17.96
CA ASN A 159 -3.23 12.80 -17.39
C ASN A 159 -2.95 13.00 -15.90
N PHE A 160 -3.11 14.22 -15.39
CA PHE A 160 -2.83 14.48 -13.97
C PHE A 160 -3.81 13.77 -13.02
N SER A 161 -5.10 13.63 -13.38
CA SER A 161 -6.06 12.82 -12.59
C SER A 161 -5.62 11.36 -12.53
N LYS A 162 -5.23 10.78 -13.69
CA LYS A 162 -4.74 9.40 -13.76
C LYS A 162 -3.44 9.19 -12.98
N LEU A 163 -2.56 10.19 -12.97
CA LEU A 163 -1.37 10.16 -12.09
C LEU A 163 -1.75 10.08 -10.61
N LEU A 164 -2.73 10.87 -10.17
CA LEU A 164 -3.22 10.81 -8.79
C LEU A 164 -3.85 9.44 -8.46
N ASP A 165 -4.54 8.81 -9.40
CA ASP A 165 -5.12 7.48 -9.23
C ASP A 165 -4.03 6.41 -9.09
N GLU A 166 -2.93 6.47 -9.88
CA GLU A 166 -1.80 5.56 -9.73
C GLU A 166 -1.03 5.79 -8.42
N ILE A 167 -0.83 7.04 -7.99
CA ILE A 167 -0.26 7.32 -6.66
C ILE A 167 -1.17 6.76 -5.55
N SER A 168 -2.48 6.89 -5.67
CA SER A 168 -3.44 6.31 -4.73
C SER A 168 -3.42 4.78 -4.71
N ARG A 169 -3.24 4.15 -5.89
CA ARG A 169 -3.18 2.70 -6.08
C ARG A 169 -2.02 2.06 -5.34
N TYR A 170 -0.83 2.62 -5.50
CA TYR A 170 0.38 2.10 -4.86
C TYR A 170 0.63 2.69 -3.47
N SER A 171 0.09 3.88 -3.18
CA SER A 171 0.31 4.59 -1.91
C SER A 171 1.79 4.62 -1.51
N PRO A 172 2.69 5.17 -2.36
CA PRO A 172 4.11 5.15 -2.12
C PRO A 172 4.49 5.91 -0.85
N SER A 173 5.52 5.45 -0.15
CA SER A 173 6.09 6.13 1.02
C SER A 173 7.03 7.28 0.61
N GLU A 174 7.56 7.20 -0.60
CA GLU A 174 8.46 8.19 -1.18
C GLU A 174 8.23 8.33 -2.69
N VAL A 175 8.37 9.57 -3.20
CA VAL A 175 8.27 9.88 -4.62
C VAL A 175 9.51 10.68 -5.04
N ILE A 176 10.18 10.23 -6.11
CA ILE A 176 11.25 11.00 -6.77
C ILE A 176 10.73 11.59 -8.08
N VAL A 177 11.12 12.81 -8.40
CA VAL A 177 10.59 13.54 -9.55
C VAL A 177 11.70 14.24 -10.33
N ASN A 178 11.49 14.41 -11.67
CA ASN A 178 12.36 15.24 -12.48
C ASN A 178 12.10 16.75 -12.27
N LYS A 179 12.98 17.57 -12.79
CA LYS A 179 12.93 19.03 -12.64
C LYS A 179 11.60 19.62 -13.14
N MET A 180 11.09 19.19 -14.27
CA MET A 180 9.81 19.70 -14.81
C MET A 180 8.64 19.44 -13.86
N MET A 181 8.56 18.27 -13.24
CA MET A 181 7.54 17.95 -12.24
C MET A 181 7.73 18.79 -10.99
N PHE A 182 8.95 18.95 -10.52
CA PHE A 182 9.28 19.72 -9.31
C PHE A 182 8.97 21.22 -9.46
N GLU A 183 9.19 21.80 -10.64
CA GLU A 183 8.86 23.19 -10.95
C GLU A 183 7.35 23.42 -11.11
N THR A 184 6.56 22.38 -11.41
CA THR A 184 5.10 22.46 -11.52
C THR A 184 4.45 22.45 -10.12
N LYS A 185 4.63 23.56 -9.36
CA LYS A 185 4.22 23.67 -7.95
C LYS A 185 2.74 23.36 -7.69
N SER A 186 1.85 23.64 -8.65
CA SER A 186 0.41 23.38 -8.52
C SER A 186 0.07 21.88 -8.50
N GLU A 187 0.79 21.04 -9.25
CA GLU A 187 0.61 19.60 -9.27
C GLU A 187 1.34 18.97 -8.07
N LEU A 188 2.58 19.39 -7.84
CA LEU A 188 3.40 18.91 -6.72
C LEU A 188 2.72 19.17 -5.37
N GLY A 189 2.19 20.38 -5.17
CA GLY A 189 1.46 20.74 -3.96
C GLY A 189 0.25 19.82 -3.72
N LYS A 190 -0.54 19.53 -4.77
CA LYS A 190 -1.67 18.60 -4.67
C LYS A 190 -1.26 17.18 -4.29
N ILE A 191 -0.11 16.69 -4.80
CA ILE A 191 0.41 15.36 -4.42
C ILE A 191 0.82 15.37 -2.94
N GLN A 192 1.60 16.35 -2.51
CA GLN A 192 2.09 16.44 -1.13
C GLN A 192 0.97 16.61 -0.10
N GLU A 193 0.02 17.50 -0.37
CA GLU A 193 -1.12 17.76 0.52
C GLU A 193 -2.05 16.55 0.64
N ARG A 194 -2.35 15.90 -0.49
CA ARG A 194 -3.34 14.82 -0.54
C ARG A 194 -2.82 13.49 -0.01
N PHE A 195 -1.56 13.15 -0.34
CA PHE A 195 -0.97 11.85 0.02
C PHE A 195 -0.03 11.93 1.22
N LYS A 196 0.40 13.14 1.62
CA LYS A 196 1.39 13.36 2.69
C LYS A 196 2.67 12.55 2.47
N VAL A 197 3.05 12.38 1.20
CA VAL A 197 4.22 11.62 0.77
C VAL A 197 5.45 12.54 0.71
N TYR A 198 6.61 11.98 1.04
CA TYR A 198 7.88 12.68 0.85
C TYR A 198 8.22 12.73 -0.64
N VAL A 199 8.48 13.95 -1.16
CA VAL A 199 8.84 14.14 -2.59
C VAL A 199 10.22 14.77 -2.66
N SER A 200 11.14 14.13 -3.39
CA SER A 200 12.51 14.63 -3.64
C SER A 200 12.73 14.88 -5.13
N LEU A 201 13.49 15.95 -5.40
CA LEU A 201 14.01 16.24 -6.73
C LEU A 201 15.21 15.33 -7.00
N GLU A 202 15.17 14.61 -8.12
CA GLU A 202 16.29 13.80 -8.60
C GLU A 202 17.02 14.51 -9.74
N LYS A 203 18.30 14.19 -9.95
CA LYS A 203 19.12 14.80 -11.00
C LYS A 203 18.56 14.48 -12.39
N GLU A 204 18.53 15.49 -13.26
CA GLU A 204 17.98 15.33 -14.63
C GLU A 204 18.77 14.32 -15.47
N GLU A 205 20.07 14.19 -15.24
CA GLU A 205 20.92 13.19 -15.90
C GLU A 205 20.52 11.74 -15.61
N ASN A 206 19.89 11.49 -14.45
CA ASN A 206 19.40 10.16 -14.06
C ASN A 206 18.09 9.78 -14.80
N PHE A 207 17.40 10.75 -15.41
CA PHE A 207 16.24 10.54 -16.28
C PHE A 207 16.65 10.42 -17.77
N SER A 208 17.74 9.74 -18.07
CA SER A 208 18.22 9.56 -19.45
C SER A 208 17.49 8.44 -20.18
N ASP A 209 17.43 8.56 -21.51
CA ASP A 209 16.95 7.49 -22.40
C ASP A 209 18.07 6.46 -22.73
N GLU A 210 19.33 6.77 -22.41
CA GLU A 210 20.49 5.91 -22.65
C GLU A 210 20.68 4.92 -21.51
N ASN A 211 20.87 3.63 -21.83
CA ASN A 211 20.56 2.59 -20.88
C ASN A 211 21.56 1.42 -20.88
N GLU A 212 22.71 1.58 -20.27
CA GLU A 212 23.62 0.46 -19.97
C GLU A 212 23.04 -0.50 -18.91
N LEU A 213 22.37 0.03 -17.88
CA LEU A 213 21.79 -0.77 -16.79
C LEU A 213 20.55 -1.59 -17.21
N LEU A 214 19.65 -0.99 -18.01
CA LEU A 214 18.52 -1.74 -18.59
C LEU A 214 19.01 -2.76 -19.62
N LEU A 215 20.06 -2.46 -20.36
CA LEU A 215 20.72 -3.42 -21.26
C LEU A 215 21.39 -4.55 -20.49
N GLN A 216 21.99 -4.28 -19.33
CA GLN A 216 22.57 -5.30 -18.45
C GLN A 216 21.48 -6.18 -17.82
N MET A 217 20.41 -5.60 -17.27
CA MET A 217 19.25 -6.35 -16.74
C MET A 217 18.56 -7.15 -17.87
N TYR A 218 18.54 -6.64 -19.08
CA TYR A 218 17.99 -7.31 -20.25
C TYR A 218 18.90 -8.45 -20.78
N ASN A 219 20.21 -8.29 -20.70
CA ASN A 219 21.20 -9.30 -21.12
C ASN A 219 21.23 -10.47 -20.14
N VAL A 220 21.14 -10.25 -18.84
CA VAL A 220 21.03 -11.31 -17.82
C VAL A 220 19.75 -12.16 -18.03
N LEU A 221 18.66 -11.56 -18.49
CA LEU A 221 17.42 -12.28 -18.83
C LEU A 221 17.55 -13.14 -20.10
N ASN A 222 18.47 -12.83 -21.00
CA ASN A 222 18.69 -13.56 -22.26
C ASN A 222 19.81 -14.60 -22.19
N GLU A 223 20.84 -14.39 -21.38
CA GLU A 223 21.94 -15.38 -21.21
C GLU A 223 21.48 -16.67 -20.50
N GLY A 224 20.42 -16.60 -19.66
CA GLY A 224 19.79 -17.79 -19.09
C GLY A 224 18.98 -18.64 -20.08
N LYS A 225 18.75 -18.17 -21.32
CA LYS A 225 17.93 -18.88 -22.34
C LYS A 225 18.73 -19.63 -23.39
N ASP A 226 20.04 -19.40 -23.51
CA ASP A 226 20.86 -20.03 -24.57
C ASP A 226 21.25 -21.51 -24.30
N ASN A 227 20.86 -22.08 -23.14
CA ASN A 227 21.18 -23.49 -22.81
C ASN A 227 19.95 -24.43 -22.84
N THR A 228 18.79 -24.03 -23.31
CA THR A 228 17.67 -24.93 -23.54
C THR A 228 17.26 -24.96 -25.01
N ASN A 229 17.01 -26.19 -25.53
CA ASN A 229 16.71 -26.51 -26.91
C ASN A 229 15.75 -25.55 -27.61
N LYS A 230 16.09 -25.13 -28.83
CA LYS A 230 15.38 -24.15 -29.68
C LYS A 230 13.92 -24.48 -29.99
N ASP A 231 13.44 -25.69 -29.75
CA ASP A 231 12.10 -26.15 -30.12
C ASP A 231 11.04 -25.90 -29.01
N ASP A 232 11.49 -25.75 -27.73
CA ASP A 232 10.58 -25.45 -26.61
C ASP A 232 10.32 -23.95 -26.38
N ALA A 233 11.16 -23.08 -26.95
CA ALA A 233 11.09 -21.63 -26.76
C ALA A 233 9.88 -20.96 -27.45
N GLN A 234 9.33 -21.57 -28.51
CA GLN A 234 8.18 -21.01 -29.23
C GLN A 234 6.84 -21.26 -28.56
N ASN A 235 6.72 -22.30 -27.71
CA ASN A 235 5.47 -22.61 -27.01
C ASN A 235 5.37 -21.98 -25.60
N LEU A 236 6.49 -21.60 -24.98
CA LEU A 236 6.49 -20.92 -23.66
C LEU A 236 6.28 -19.41 -23.77
N ALA A 237 6.60 -18.80 -24.92
CA ALA A 237 6.48 -17.37 -25.15
C ALA A 237 5.03 -16.84 -25.23
N SER A 238 4.03 -17.72 -25.32
CA SER A 238 2.62 -17.34 -25.42
C SER A 238 1.88 -17.25 -24.08
N LYS A 239 2.51 -17.60 -22.94
CA LYS A 239 1.82 -17.76 -21.65
C LYS A 239 2.30 -16.85 -20.51
N THR A 240 3.34 -16.05 -20.68
CA THR A 240 3.80 -15.13 -19.63
C THR A 240 3.81 -13.70 -20.15
N ASN A 241 3.16 -12.78 -19.43
CA ASN A 241 3.26 -11.32 -19.64
C ASN A 241 4.68 -10.80 -19.26
N GLN A 242 5.73 -11.51 -19.71
CA GLN A 242 7.11 -11.08 -19.58
C GLN A 242 7.42 -10.12 -20.73
N ILE A 243 8.28 -9.16 -20.46
CA ILE A 243 8.80 -8.18 -21.42
C ILE A 243 9.13 -8.90 -22.73
N LYS A 244 8.22 -8.82 -23.68
CA LYS A 244 8.48 -9.29 -25.03
C LYS A 244 9.43 -8.28 -25.66
N THR A 245 10.47 -8.78 -26.27
CA THR A 245 11.52 -8.21 -27.11
C THR A 245 11.46 -6.71 -27.52
N LYS A 246 12.64 -6.18 -27.89
CA LYS A 246 12.87 -4.84 -28.48
C LYS A 246 11.84 -4.42 -29.55
N GLU A 247 11.21 -5.38 -30.25
CA GLU A 247 10.17 -5.14 -31.26
C GLU A 247 8.83 -4.73 -30.65
N GLN A 248 8.47 -5.19 -29.45
CA GLN A 248 7.25 -4.77 -28.73
C GLN A 248 7.43 -3.46 -27.96
N MET A 249 8.67 -3.08 -27.63
CA MET A 249 8.99 -1.73 -27.19
C MET A 249 8.91 -0.70 -28.35
N GLN A 250 9.09 -1.12 -29.60
CA GLN A 250 8.95 -0.25 -30.78
C GLN A 250 7.50 -0.03 -31.24
N GLU A 251 6.55 -0.89 -30.82
CA GLU A 251 5.10 -0.71 -31.07
C GLU A 251 4.41 0.22 -30.05
N LEU A 252 5.05 0.52 -28.91
CA LEU A 252 4.58 1.55 -27.98
C LEU A 252 5.03 2.91 -28.50
N ASP A 253 4.09 3.69 -29.00
CA ASP A 253 4.19 5.06 -29.53
C ASP A 253 5.51 5.81 -29.26
N SER A 254 5.95 6.59 -30.22
CA SER A 254 7.20 7.32 -30.44
C SER A 254 7.83 8.11 -29.27
N LYS A 255 7.36 7.90 -28.01
CA LYS A 255 7.94 8.46 -26.77
C LYS A 255 7.82 7.43 -25.66
N ASN A 256 8.86 6.65 -25.44
CA ASN A 256 8.90 5.71 -24.32
C ASN A 256 9.23 6.46 -23.01
N LEU A 257 8.20 6.96 -22.33
CA LEU A 257 8.34 7.78 -21.10
C LEU A 257 8.66 6.93 -19.86
N MET A 258 8.48 5.61 -19.92
CA MET A 258 8.77 4.72 -18.81
C MET A 258 10.27 4.59 -18.57
N VAL A 259 11.07 4.57 -19.62
CA VAL A 259 12.53 4.33 -19.54
C VAL A 259 13.22 5.38 -18.67
N PRO A 260 13.04 6.70 -18.85
CA PRO A 260 13.63 7.69 -17.94
C PRO A 260 13.18 7.50 -16.49
N ALA A 261 11.91 7.18 -16.24
CA ALA A 261 11.42 6.95 -14.87
C ALA A 261 12.04 5.70 -14.23
N ILE A 262 12.20 4.61 -14.98
CA ILE A 262 12.86 3.38 -14.53
C ILE A 262 14.33 3.68 -14.22
N ASN A 263 15.05 4.35 -15.12
CA ASN A 263 16.47 4.69 -14.94
C ASN A 263 16.71 5.51 -13.68
N ALA A 264 15.94 6.58 -13.51
CA ALA A 264 16.05 7.43 -12.33
C ALA A 264 15.80 6.63 -11.04
N LEU A 265 14.83 5.72 -11.05
CA LEU A 265 14.54 4.87 -9.88
C LEU A 265 15.67 3.89 -9.58
N ILE A 266 16.18 3.17 -10.58
CA ILE A 266 17.29 2.23 -10.41
C ILE A 266 18.56 2.97 -9.94
N THR A 267 18.88 4.10 -10.54
CA THR A 267 20.03 4.92 -10.14
C THR A 267 19.90 5.39 -8.70
N TYR A 268 18.72 5.91 -8.32
CA TYR A 268 18.44 6.32 -6.94
C TYR A 268 18.60 5.17 -5.95
N LEU A 269 18.07 3.98 -6.29
CA LEU A 269 18.21 2.79 -5.45
C LEU A 269 19.66 2.34 -5.33
N THR A 270 20.44 2.38 -6.42
CA THR A 270 21.87 2.04 -6.42
C THR A 270 22.68 3.02 -5.56
N GLU A 271 22.43 4.33 -5.70
CA GLU A 271 23.11 5.36 -4.92
C GLU A 271 22.77 5.30 -3.43
N THR A 272 21.53 4.95 -3.08
CA THR A 272 21.08 4.89 -1.68
C THR A 272 21.45 3.58 -0.99
N GLN A 273 21.32 2.44 -1.68
CA GLN A 273 21.59 1.14 -1.08
C GLN A 273 23.07 0.75 -1.13
N LYS A 274 23.83 1.24 -2.11
CA LYS A 274 25.26 0.96 -2.31
C LYS A 274 25.63 -0.52 -2.42
N THR A 275 24.65 -1.35 -2.80
CA THR A 275 24.76 -2.79 -2.98
C THR A 275 24.10 -3.19 -4.29
N ASN A 276 24.38 -4.41 -4.77
CA ASN A 276 23.72 -4.95 -5.94
C ASN A 276 22.21 -5.04 -5.73
N LEU A 277 21.45 -4.82 -6.81
CA LEU A 277 19.99 -4.89 -6.85
C LEU A 277 19.51 -6.15 -7.57
N ASP A 278 20.25 -7.27 -7.48
CA ASP A 278 20.03 -8.51 -8.26
C ASP A 278 18.66 -9.16 -8.03
N HIS A 279 18.02 -8.87 -6.89
CA HIS A 279 16.65 -9.29 -6.61
C HIS A 279 15.59 -8.47 -7.37
N ILE A 280 15.95 -7.29 -7.89
CA ILE A 280 15.11 -6.50 -8.80
C ILE A 280 15.44 -6.90 -10.24
N ASN A 281 15.05 -8.12 -10.59
CA ASN A 281 15.43 -8.75 -11.86
C ASN A 281 14.33 -8.73 -12.92
N THR A 282 13.11 -8.31 -12.57
CA THR A 282 11.95 -8.32 -13.47
C THR A 282 11.17 -7.03 -13.33
N ILE A 283 10.98 -6.31 -14.44
CA ILE A 283 10.13 -5.13 -14.51
C ILE A 283 8.80 -5.52 -15.15
N LYS A 284 7.70 -5.39 -14.38
CA LYS A 284 6.34 -5.67 -14.82
C LYS A 284 5.76 -4.43 -15.48
N ILE A 285 5.79 -4.37 -16.82
CA ILE A 285 5.15 -3.29 -17.58
C ILE A 285 3.66 -3.58 -17.67
N TYR A 286 2.82 -2.58 -17.35
CA TYR A 286 1.37 -2.72 -17.44
C TYR A 286 0.73 -1.51 -18.10
N ASN A 287 -0.43 -1.76 -18.73
CA ASN A 287 -1.31 -0.69 -19.19
C ASN A 287 -2.37 -0.42 -18.11
N ILE A 288 -2.63 0.86 -17.82
CA ILE A 288 -3.63 1.28 -16.84
C ILE A 288 -5.01 0.67 -17.14
N THR A 289 -5.32 0.43 -18.42
CA THR A 289 -6.60 -0.15 -18.87
C THR A 289 -6.72 -1.67 -18.70
N GLN A 290 -5.67 -2.39 -18.23
CA GLN A 290 -5.75 -3.85 -18.01
C GLN A 290 -6.54 -4.24 -16.76
N TYR A 291 -6.79 -3.29 -15.87
CA TYR A 291 -7.54 -3.49 -14.64
C TYR A 291 -8.76 -2.57 -14.59
N MET A 292 -9.77 -2.97 -13.80
CA MET A 292 -10.89 -2.09 -13.51
C MET A 292 -10.38 -0.82 -12.83
N SER A 293 -10.63 0.33 -13.43
CA SER A 293 -10.18 1.60 -12.89
C SER A 293 -10.99 1.98 -11.65
N LEU A 294 -10.26 2.28 -10.58
CA LEU A 294 -10.80 2.80 -9.33
C LEU A 294 -10.14 4.15 -9.07
N ASP A 295 -10.88 5.22 -9.19
CA ASP A 295 -10.38 6.54 -8.84
C ASP A 295 -10.13 6.65 -7.33
N ILE A 296 -9.41 7.67 -6.92
CA ILE A 296 -9.10 7.91 -5.50
C ILE A 296 -10.38 8.07 -4.65
N ASN A 297 -11.46 8.62 -5.24
CA ASN A 297 -12.72 8.81 -4.54
C ASN A 297 -13.44 7.48 -4.34
N ALA A 298 -13.44 6.58 -5.34
CA ALA A 298 -13.99 5.23 -5.21
C ALA A 298 -13.26 4.42 -4.14
N ARG A 299 -11.92 4.41 -4.16
CA ARG A 299 -11.10 3.72 -3.14
C ARG A 299 -11.44 4.20 -1.72
N ARG A 300 -11.54 5.52 -1.54
CA ARG A 300 -11.85 6.18 -0.26
C ARG A 300 -13.29 5.95 0.17
N ASN A 301 -14.27 6.19 -0.71
CA ASN A 301 -15.69 6.11 -0.39
C ASN A 301 -16.17 4.67 -0.13
N LEU A 302 -15.55 3.68 -0.79
CA LEU A 302 -15.82 2.25 -0.56
C LEU A 302 -15.03 1.68 0.61
N GLU A 303 -14.11 2.44 1.21
CA GLU A 303 -13.24 2.00 2.31
C GLU A 303 -12.61 0.63 2.04
N LEU A 304 -11.88 0.52 0.90
CA LEU A 304 -11.38 -0.77 0.42
C LEU A 304 -10.30 -1.36 1.34
N THR A 305 -9.29 -0.57 1.69
CA THR A 305 -8.11 -1.05 2.46
C THR A 305 -7.91 -0.31 3.77
N GLU A 306 -8.38 0.94 3.86
CA GLU A 306 -8.26 1.81 5.03
C GLU A 306 -9.53 2.64 5.20
N LYS A 307 -9.96 2.88 6.46
CA LYS A 307 -11.07 3.77 6.76
C LYS A 307 -10.74 5.22 6.46
N MET A 308 -11.74 5.97 6.04
CA MET A 308 -11.62 7.40 5.75
C MET A 308 -11.25 8.21 7.00
N ARG A 309 -11.80 7.87 8.17
CA ARG A 309 -11.73 8.67 9.40
C ARG A 309 -10.42 8.51 10.16
N ASP A 310 -9.97 7.28 10.38
CA ASP A 310 -8.89 6.92 11.31
C ASP A 310 -7.77 6.07 10.66
N LYS A 311 -7.84 5.85 9.35
CA LYS A 311 -6.90 5.02 8.59
C LYS A 311 -6.78 3.57 9.08
N SER A 312 -7.69 3.13 9.97
CA SER A 312 -7.68 1.77 10.49
C SER A 312 -8.13 0.75 9.44
N LYS A 313 -7.60 -0.48 9.52
CA LYS A 313 -8.00 -1.62 8.69
C LYS A 313 -9.38 -2.18 9.09
N LYS A 314 -9.71 -2.18 10.40
CA LYS A 314 -10.98 -2.74 10.90
C LYS A 314 -12.18 -1.96 10.35
N GLY A 315 -13.10 -2.65 9.68
CA GLY A 315 -14.26 -2.05 9.04
C GLY A 315 -14.07 -1.70 7.56
N THR A 316 -13.07 -2.27 6.90
CA THR A 316 -12.82 -2.14 5.45
C THR A 316 -13.12 -3.44 4.72
N LEU A 317 -13.16 -3.44 3.37
CA LEU A 317 -13.30 -4.67 2.59
C LEU A 317 -12.11 -5.62 2.85
N LEU A 318 -10.88 -5.09 2.90
CA LEU A 318 -9.68 -5.87 3.23
C LEU A 318 -9.81 -6.57 4.60
N TRP A 319 -10.37 -5.90 5.61
CA TRP A 319 -10.61 -6.54 6.91
C TRP A 319 -11.61 -7.71 6.83
N VAL A 320 -12.58 -7.64 5.92
CA VAL A 320 -13.53 -8.75 5.71
C VAL A 320 -12.82 -9.93 5.09
N LEU A 321 -12.04 -9.71 4.02
CA LEU A 321 -11.46 -10.75 3.17
C LEU A 321 -10.14 -11.32 3.69
N ASP A 322 -9.40 -10.58 4.55
CA ASP A 322 -8.09 -11.03 5.02
C ASP A 322 -8.20 -12.16 6.07
N LYS A 323 -8.13 -13.36 5.55
CA LYS A 323 -7.93 -14.63 6.28
C LYS A 323 -6.61 -15.29 5.87
N THR A 324 -5.71 -14.53 5.25
CA THR A 324 -4.41 -15.04 4.81
C THR A 324 -3.55 -15.47 5.98
N SER A 325 -2.86 -16.59 5.80
CA SER A 325 -1.95 -17.19 6.78
C SER A 325 -0.55 -16.59 6.70
N THR A 326 -0.14 -16.10 5.52
CA THR A 326 1.20 -15.55 5.25
C THR A 326 1.17 -14.04 5.05
N SER A 327 2.30 -13.38 5.32
CA SER A 327 2.47 -11.94 5.05
C SER A 327 2.42 -11.65 3.53
N MET A 328 3.00 -12.52 2.72
CA MET A 328 2.99 -12.47 1.24
C MET A 328 1.56 -12.52 0.70
N GLY A 329 0.74 -13.47 1.17
CA GLY A 329 -0.68 -13.55 0.81
C GLY A 329 -1.44 -12.30 1.20
N GLY A 330 -1.16 -11.71 2.37
CA GLY A 330 -1.77 -10.44 2.80
C GLY A 330 -1.43 -9.26 1.89
N ARG A 331 -0.19 -9.15 1.42
CA ARG A 331 0.23 -8.14 0.43
C ARG A 331 -0.45 -8.35 -0.91
N LEU A 332 -0.48 -9.59 -1.41
CA LEU A 332 -1.12 -9.94 -2.66
C LEU A 332 -2.64 -9.67 -2.62
N LEU A 333 -3.32 -10.02 -1.52
CA LEU A 333 -4.74 -9.72 -1.33
C LEU A 333 -5.02 -8.21 -1.41
N ARG A 334 -4.22 -7.39 -0.73
CA ARG A 334 -4.33 -5.93 -0.82
C ARG A 334 -4.17 -5.45 -2.26
N ARG A 335 -3.23 -6.01 -3.01
CA ARG A 335 -3.03 -5.69 -4.42
C ARG A 335 -4.23 -6.12 -5.27
N TRP A 336 -4.77 -7.33 -5.10
CA TRP A 336 -5.95 -7.77 -5.85
C TRP A 336 -7.19 -6.90 -5.62
N ILE A 337 -7.39 -6.40 -4.40
CA ILE A 337 -8.47 -5.45 -4.09
C ILE A 337 -8.27 -4.12 -4.83
N ASN A 338 -7.03 -3.66 -4.97
CA ASN A 338 -6.70 -2.43 -5.68
C ASN A 338 -6.69 -2.58 -7.21
N ASP A 339 -6.51 -3.79 -7.72
CA ASP A 339 -6.33 -4.15 -9.13
C ASP A 339 -7.35 -5.22 -9.57
N PRO A 340 -8.68 -4.92 -9.53
CA PRO A 340 -9.68 -5.89 -9.96
C PRO A 340 -9.54 -6.19 -11.46
N LEU A 341 -9.75 -7.43 -11.85
CA LEU A 341 -9.56 -7.90 -13.22
C LEU A 341 -10.72 -7.47 -14.13
N ILE A 342 -10.41 -7.33 -15.42
CA ILE A 342 -11.40 -7.14 -16.49
C ILE A 342 -11.54 -8.42 -17.33
N ASP A 343 -10.50 -9.25 -17.40
CA ASP A 343 -10.54 -10.50 -18.15
C ASP A 343 -11.42 -11.53 -17.44
N VAL A 344 -12.53 -11.88 -18.12
CA VAL A 344 -13.51 -12.87 -17.63
C VAL A 344 -12.88 -14.25 -17.42
N ASN A 345 -11.91 -14.65 -18.24
CA ASN A 345 -11.29 -15.97 -18.13
C ASN A 345 -10.44 -16.05 -16.84
N GLU A 346 -9.62 -15.04 -16.59
CA GLU A 346 -8.79 -14.98 -15.39
C GLU A 346 -9.64 -14.86 -14.11
N ILE A 347 -10.75 -14.10 -14.15
CA ILE A 347 -11.72 -14.05 -13.04
C ILE A 347 -12.31 -15.44 -12.77
N ASN A 348 -12.75 -16.13 -13.83
CA ASN A 348 -13.38 -17.46 -13.69
C ASN A 348 -12.38 -18.52 -13.23
N LYS A 349 -11.10 -18.47 -13.63
CA LYS A 349 -10.05 -19.35 -13.10
C LYS A 349 -9.93 -19.19 -11.57
N ARG A 350 -9.89 -17.95 -11.04
CA ARG A 350 -9.89 -17.70 -9.59
C ARG A 350 -11.16 -18.24 -8.92
N LEU A 351 -12.34 -17.93 -9.47
CA LEU A 351 -13.63 -18.38 -8.94
C LEU A 351 -13.78 -19.92 -8.92
N ASN A 352 -13.22 -20.63 -9.92
CA ASN A 352 -13.23 -22.09 -9.96
C ASN A 352 -12.34 -22.69 -8.89
N SER A 353 -11.14 -22.11 -8.68
CA SER A 353 -10.23 -22.54 -7.62
C SER A 353 -10.83 -22.31 -6.24
N VAL A 354 -11.46 -21.16 -6.00
CA VAL A 354 -12.19 -20.90 -4.76
C VAL A 354 -13.33 -21.90 -4.55
N LYS A 355 -14.05 -22.31 -5.64
CA LYS A 355 -15.09 -23.34 -5.58
C LYS A 355 -14.55 -24.67 -5.10
N GLU A 356 -13.44 -25.10 -5.66
CA GLU A 356 -12.81 -26.37 -5.31
C GLU A 356 -12.34 -26.38 -3.86
N LEU A 357 -11.62 -25.34 -3.44
CA LEU A 357 -11.13 -25.18 -2.06
C LEU A 357 -12.27 -25.07 -1.03
N LYS A 358 -13.38 -24.39 -1.37
CA LYS A 358 -14.55 -24.30 -0.50
C LYS A 358 -15.23 -25.66 -0.32
N ASN A 359 -15.32 -26.47 -1.38
CA ASN A 359 -16.03 -27.74 -1.35
C ASN A 359 -15.25 -28.84 -0.64
N SER A 360 -13.91 -28.70 -0.47
CA SER A 360 -13.06 -29.68 0.20
C SER A 360 -12.46 -29.08 1.48
N ILE A 361 -13.16 -29.31 2.62
CA ILE A 361 -12.73 -28.81 3.95
C ILE A 361 -11.35 -29.37 4.32
N ILE A 362 -11.09 -30.66 4.00
CA ILE A 362 -9.81 -31.32 4.32
C ILE A 362 -8.69 -30.65 3.52
N LEU A 363 -8.80 -30.57 2.21
CA LEU A 363 -7.80 -29.97 1.33
C LEU A 363 -7.48 -28.53 1.76
N LYS A 364 -8.52 -27.74 2.02
CA LYS A 364 -8.36 -26.36 2.53
C LYS A 364 -7.66 -26.31 3.89
N GLY A 365 -8.03 -27.21 4.81
CA GLY A 365 -7.42 -27.31 6.14
C GLY A 365 -5.93 -27.65 6.08
N ASP A 366 -5.57 -28.64 5.28
CA ASP A 366 -4.18 -29.08 5.10
C ASP A 366 -3.32 -27.95 4.48
N ILE A 367 -3.85 -27.22 3.50
CA ILE A 367 -3.17 -26.04 2.94
C ILE A 367 -2.94 -24.97 4.02
N ILE A 368 -3.96 -24.60 4.79
CA ILE A 368 -3.85 -23.58 5.85
C ILE A 368 -2.79 -23.97 6.89
N ASP A 369 -2.77 -25.24 7.30
CA ASP A 369 -1.85 -25.70 8.35
C ASP A 369 -0.39 -25.73 7.88
N ASN A 370 -0.14 -25.95 6.60
CA ASN A 370 1.20 -25.81 6.00
C ASN A 370 1.56 -24.33 5.80
N LEU A 371 0.66 -23.50 5.29
CA LEU A 371 0.91 -22.07 5.07
C LEU A 371 1.23 -21.32 6.37
N LYS A 372 0.64 -21.69 7.50
CA LYS A 372 0.97 -21.11 8.82
C LYS A 372 2.42 -21.29 9.24
N LYS A 373 3.11 -22.27 8.69
CA LYS A 373 4.52 -22.57 9.00
C LYS A 373 5.48 -21.91 8.00
N VAL A 374 4.96 -21.26 6.96
CA VAL A 374 5.74 -20.55 5.95
C VAL A 374 5.95 -19.11 6.38
N TYR A 375 7.22 -18.74 6.54
CA TYR A 375 7.64 -17.35 6.81
C TYR A 375 7.61 -16.51 5.52
N ASP A 376 7.96 -15.23 5.64
CA ASP A 376 7.96 -14.28 4.53
C ASP A 376 9.14 -14.49 3.56
N ILE A 377 8.99 -15.44 2.63
CA ILE A 377 10.03 -15.80 1.66
C ILE A 377 10.41 -14.59 0.78
N GLU A 378 9.47 -13.71 0.41
CA GLU A 378 9.76 -12.54 -0.40
C GLU A 378 10.76 -11.61 0.30
N ARG A 379 10.47 -11.24 1.55
CA ARG A 379 11.36 -10.35 2.33
C ARG A 379 12.64 -11.05 2.76
N LEU A 380 12.63 -12.36 2.96
CA LEU A 380 13.84 -13.13 3.20
C LEU A 380 14.75 -13.13 1.97
N ALA A 381 14.21 -13.32 0.77
CA ALA A 381 14.96 -13.22 -0.49
C ALA A 381 15.57 -11.82 -0.67
N GLY A 382 14.82 -10.75 -0.38
CA GLY A 382 15.34 -9.37 -0.37
C GLY A 382 16.50 -9.19 0.61
N LYS A 383 16.39 -9.67 1.86
CA LYS A 383 17.50 -9.59 2.84
C LYS A 383 18.74 -10.36 2.40
N ILE A 384 18.58 -11.51 1.75
CA ILE A 384 19.69 -12.31 1.22
C ILE A 384 20.42 -11.54 0.14
N ALA A 385 19.69 -10.97 -0.82
CA ALA A 385 20.25 -10.14 -1.89
C ALA A 385 21.01 -8.90 -1.39
N TYR A 386 20.51 -8.27 -0.32
CA TYR A 386 21.23 -7.15 0.30
C TYR A 386 22.41 -7.57 1.19
N GLY A 387 22.70 -8.85 1.30
CA GLY A 387 23.77 -9.32 2.18
C GLY A 387 23.48 -9.15 3.69
N ASN A 388 22.24 -8.78 4.07
CA ASN A 388 21.82 -8.47 5.43
C ASN A 388 21.16 -9.64 6.18
N ALA A 389 20.92 -10.75 5.49
CA ALA A 389 20.38 -11.95 6.10
C ALA A 389 21.34 -12.55 7.12
N ASN A 390 20.86 -12.93 8.28
CA ASN A 390 21.59 -13.60 9.34
C ASN A 390 21.25 -15.10 9.41
N GLY A 391 21.88 -15.84 10.32
CA GLY A 391 21.65 -17.29 10.44
C GLY A 391 20.20 -17.65 10.75
N ARG A 392 19.47 -16.84 11.53
CA ARG A 392 18.05 -17.07 11.85
C ARG A 392 17.15 -16.83 10.64
N ASP A 393 17.49 -15.86 9.80
CA ASP A 393 16.76 -15.62 8.54
C ASP A 393 16.89 -16.84 7.61
N LEU A 394 18.08 -17.47 7.51
CA LEU A 394 18.28 -18.70 6.72
C LEU A 394 17.52 -19.90 7.33
N ILE A 395 17.46 -20.03 8.65
CA ILE A 395 16.65 -21.07 9.30
C ILE A 395 15.16 -20.86 9.04
N SER A 396 14.69 -19.61 9.06
CA SER A 396 13.29 -19.28 8.70
C SER A 396 12.98 -19.63 7.24
N LEU A 397 13.92 -19.38 6.32
CA LEU A 397 13.81 -19.82 4.93
C LEU A 397 13.77 -21.36 4.83
N LYS A 398 14.68 -22.09 5.47
CA LYS A 398 14.69 -23.55 5.52
C LYS A 398 13.35 -24.12 5.99
N ASN A 399 12.81 -23.58 7.10
CA ASN A 399 11.54 -24.03 7.66
C ASN A 399 10.35 -23.76 6.73
N SER A 400 10.41 -22.68 5.94
CA SER A 400 9.41 -22.36 4.93
C SER A 400 9.48 -23.34 3.76
N VAL A 401 10.68 -23.54 3.21
CA VAL A 401 10.93 -24.44 2.09
C VAL A 401 10.57 -25.89 2.44
N LYS A 402 10.79 -26.31 3.68
CA LYS A 402 10.41 -27.65 4.19
C LYS A 402 8.91 -27.97 3.99
N GLN A 403 8.04 -26.97 3.92
CA GLN A 403 6.60 -27.19 3.74
C GLN A 403 6.19 -27.35 2.27
N LEU A 404 7.04 -26.93 1.31
CA LEU A 404 6.70 -26.90 -0.11
C LEU A 404 6.42 -28.27 -0.74
N PRO A 405 7.14 -29.35 -0.42
CA PRO A 405 6.84 -30.69 -0.94
C PRO A 405 5.43 -31.15 -0.56
N GLU A 406 5.00 -30.92 0.69
CA GLU A 406 3.67 -31.29 1.18
C GLU A 406 2.57 -30.43 0.52
N ILE A 407 2.81 -29.12 0.36
CA ILE A 407 1.92 -28.23 -0.40
C ILE A 407 1.78 -28.72 -1.84
N LYS A 408 2.88 -29.10 -2.49
CA LYS A 408 2.87 -29.63 -3.87
C LYS A 408 2.11 -30.95 -3.98
N GLU A 409 2.25 -31.85 -3.02
CA GLU A 409 1.49 -33.09 -2.96
C GLU A 409 -0.02 -32.83 -2.81
N ILE A 410 -0.41 -31.84 -1.97
CA ILE A 410 -1.82 -31.45 -1.83
C ILE A 410 -2.34 -30.91 -3.15
N LEU A 411 -1.60 -30.02 -3.83
CA LEU A 411 -1.98 -29.44 -5.11
C LEU A 411 -2.10 -30.48 -6.24
N SER A 412 -1.35 -31.59 -6.19
CA SER A 412 -1.43 -32.66 -7.19
C SER A 412 -2.83 -33.31 -7.27
N LYS A 413 -3.65 -33.15 -6.23
CA LYS A 413 -4.99 -33.72 -6.10
C LYS A 413 -6.08 -32.75 -6.58
N THR A 414 -5.73 -31.56 -7.08
CA THR A 414 -6.66 -30.51 -7.51
C THR A 414 -6.98 -30.60 -9.00
N GLU A 415 -8.17 -30.12 -9.38
CA GLU A 415 -8.72 -30.21 -10.74
C GLU A 415 -8.83 -28.86 -11.46
N SER A 416 -8.97 -27.74 -10.74
CA SER A 416 -9.14 -26.43 -11.35
C SER A 416 -7.85 -25.95 -12.05
N ASP A 417 -8.02 -25.29 -13.18
CA ASP A 417 -6.92 -24.88 -14.06
C ASP A 417 -5.85 -24.09 -13.32
N LEU A 418 -6.23 -23.07 -12.54
CA LEU A 418 -5.27 -22.24 -11.81
C LEU A 418 -4.52 -23.03 -10.73
N LEU A 419 -5.19 -23.95 -10.00
CA LEU A 419 -4.48 -24.76 -9.01
C LEU A 419 -3.53 -25.76 -9.67
N LYS A 420 -3.85 -26.26 -10.87
CA LYS A 420 -2.94 -27.07 -11.67
C LYS A 420 -1.74 -26.27 -12.17
N GLU A 421 -1.97 -25.04 -12.66
CA GLU A 421 -0.88 -24.11 -13.04
C GLU A 421 0.05 -23.88 -11.83
N LEU A 422 -0.50 -23.65 -10.62
CA LEU A 422 0.30 -23.50 -9.40
C LEU A 422 1.08 -24.78 -9.04
N TYR A 423 0.49 -25.98 -9.24
CA TYR A 423 1.16 -27.26 -9.02
C TYR A 423 2.36 -27.45 -9.96
N GLU A 424 2.15 -27.20 -11.26
CA GLU A 424 3.20 -27.37 -12.29
C GLU A 424 4.36 -26.40 -12.07
N GLU A 425 4.06 -25.17 -11.70
CA GLU A 425 5.07 -24.12 -11.55
C GLU A 425 5.77 -24.08 -10.17
N LEU A 426 5.20 -24.77 -9.15
CA LEU A 426 5.76 -24.77 -7.80
C LEU A 426 7.10 -25.53 -7.76
N ASP A 427 8.16 -24.76 -7.52
CA ASP A 427 9.49 -25.31 -7.23
C ASP A 427 9.63 -25.56 -5.73
N VAL A 428 10.01 -26.79 -5.36
CA VAL A 428 10.13 -27.19 -3.94
C VAL A 428 11.46 -26.77 -3.31
N LEU A 429 12.43 -26.26 -4.10
CA LEU A 429 13.70 -25.70 -3.64
C LEU A 429 14.49 -26.66 -2.73
N GLU A 430 14.52 -27.96 -3.06
CA GLU A 430 15.14 -28.99 -2.25
C GLU A 430 16.66 -28.76 -2.06
N ASP A 431 17.33 -28.27 -3.08
CA ASP A 431 18.73 -27.85 -3.05
C ASP A 431 19.02 -26.76 -2.02
N VAL A 432 18.15 -25.76 -1.95
CA VAL A 432 18.25 -24.66 -0.95
C VAL A 432 18.03 -25.22 0.47
N TYR A 433 17.03 -26.09 0.64
CA TYR A 433 16.78 -26.75 1.92
C TYR A 433 18.00 -27.55 2.38
N GLU A 434 18.54 -28.41 1.52
CA GLU A 434 19.69 -29.25 1.85
C GLU A 434 20.94 -28.42 2.18
N LEU A 435 21.21 -27.37 1.42
CA LEU A 435 22.34 -26.46 1.66
C LEU A 435 22.27 -25.85 3.06
N ILE A 436 21.13 -25.29 3.45
CA ILE A 436 20.96 -24.69 4.78
C ILE A 436 20.99 -25.75 5.88
N GLU A 437 20.34 -26.90 5.66
CA GLU A 437 20.32 -28.02 6.63
C GLU A 437 21.72 -28.55 6.91
N LYS A 438 22.59 -28.66 5.91
CA LYS A 438 23.96 -29.13 6.07
C LYS A 438 24.90 -28.09 6.69
N SER A 439 24.65 -26.79 6.44
CA SER A 439 25.61 -25.72 6.77
C SER A 439 25.33 -24.98 8.07
N ILE A 440 24.08 -24.71 8.40
CA ILE A 440 23.69 -23.80 9.49
C ILE A 440 23.16 -24.57 10.69
N VAL A 441 23.56 -24.16 11.90
CA VAL A 441 23.04 -24.74 13.16
C VAL A 441 21.56 -24.39 13.34
N GLU A 442 20.81 -25.20 14.10
CA GLU A 442 19.36 -24.99 14.33
C GLU A 442 19.04 -23.70 15.08
N GLU A 443 19.89 -23.30 16.02
CA GLU A 443 19.73 -22.11 16.85
C GLU A 443 20.95 -21.17 16.68
N PRO A 444 21.08 -20.47 15.55
CA PRO A 444 22.23 -19.61 15.32
C PRO A 444 22.15 -18.32 16.18
N PRO A 445 23.29 -17.73 16.57
CA PRO A 445 23.35 -16.45 17.26
C PRO A 445 22.73 -15.35 16.40
N ILE A 446 22.41 -14.20 17.02
CA ILE A 446 21.83 -13.04 16.32
C ILE A 446 22.86 -12.42 15.37
N SER A 447 24.10 -12.24 15.83
CA SER A 447 25.17 -11.64 15.06
C SER A 447 26.01 -12.71 14.37
N VAL A 448 26.21 -12.56 13.05
CA VAL A 448 27.08 -13.44 12.26
C VAL A 448 28.56 -13.35 12.64
N LYS A 449 28.98 -12.31 13.40
CA LYS A 449 30.35 -12.10 13.87
C LYS A 449 30.63 -12.68 15.27
N GLU A 450 29.65 -13.38 15.87
CA GLU A 450 29.85 -14.00 17.20
C GLU A 450 30.41 -15.43 17.10
N GLY A 451 30.40 -16.05 15.92
CA GLY A 451 30.73 -17.45 15.73
C GLY A 451 29.65 -18.41 16.19
N GLY A 452 29.83 -19.72 16.00
CA GLY A 452 28.83 -20.72 16.36
C GLY A 452 27.66 -20.85 15.38
N ILE A 453 27.84 -20.45 14.13
CA ILE A 453 26.81 -20.46 13.09
C ILE A 453 26.86 -21.72 12.24
N ILE A 454 28.08 -22.19 11.92
CA ILE A 454 28.29 -23.33 11.01
C ILE A 454 28.17 -24.66 11.76
N LYS A 455 27.38 -25.55 11.18
CA LYS A 455 27.12 -26.91 11.70
C LYS A 455 28.39 -27.77 11.68
N LEU A 456 28.53 -28.62 12.66
CA LEU A 456 29.64 -29.58 12.71
C LEU A 456 29.53 -30.57 11.54
N GLY A 457 30.63 -30.82 10.84
CA GLY A 457 30.67 -31.68 9.66
C GLY A 457 30.50 -30.97 8.32
N TYR A 458 30.28 -29.65 8.32
CA TYR A 458 30.19 -28.87 7.08
C TYR A 458 31.53 -28.50 6.49
N ASP A 459 32.45 -28.00 7.34
CA ASP A 459 33.82 -27.63 6.92
C ASP A 459 34.86 -28.29 7.85
N PRO A 460 35.75 -29.15 7.29
CA PRO A 460 36.77 -29.86 8.08
C PRO A 460 37.77 -28.98 8.81
N GLU A 461 38.11 -27.80 8.25
CA GLU A 461 39.07 -26.86 8.87
C GLU A 461 38.43 -26.18 10.10
N ILE A 462 37.16 -25.75 9.98
CA ILE A 462 36.38 -25.20 11.09
C ILE A 462 36.23 -26.24 12.20
N ASP A 463 35.93 -27.49 11.86
CA ASP A 463 35.77 -28.58 12.83
C ASP A 463 37.05 -28.86 13.58
N GLN A 464 38.18 -28.91 12.89
CA GLN A 464 39.50 -29.14 13.51
C GLN A 464 39.85 -28.03 14.50
N LEU A 465 39.60 -26.77 14.14
CA LEU A 465 39.88 -25.63 15.00
C LEU A 465 38.90 -25.56 16.20
N LYS A 466 37.61 -25.87 16.02
CA LYS A 466 36.64 -26.04 17.13
C LYS A 466 37.07 -27.08 18.12
N LYS A 467 37.58 -28.22 17.62
CA LYS A 467 38.10 -29.29 18.47
C LYS A 467 39.35 -28.82 19.26
N ALA A 468 40.30 -28.16 18.59
CA ALA A 468 41.48 -27.59 19.25
C ALA A 468 41.12 -26.56 20.34
N THR A 469 40.12 -25.69 20.11
CA THR A 469 39.59 -24.72 21.10
C THR A 469 38.97 -25.43 22.29
N THR A 470 38.21 -26.50 22.09
CA THR A 470 37.55 -27.28 23.13
C THR A 470 38.59 -28.03 23.98
N GLU A 471 39.58 -28.68 23.30
CA GLU A 471 40.70 -29.34 23.97
C GLU A 471 41.56 -28.34 24.77
N GLY A 472 41.79 -27.14 24.23
CA GLY A 472 42.50 -26.07 24.95
C GLY A 472 41.81 -25.65 26.24
N LYS A 473 40.48 -25.55 26.25
CA LYS A 473 39.72 -25.31 27.50
C LYS A 473 39.87 -26.42 28.50
N THR A 474 39.97 -27.66 28.06
CA THR A 474 40.25 -28.82 28.94
C THR A 474 41.66 -28.74 29.50
N TRP A 475 42.67 -28.29 28.74
CA TRP A 475 44.03 -28.07 29.21
C TRP A 475 44.10 -26.96 30.27
N ILE A 476 43.29 -25.92 30.21
CA ILE A 476 43.19 -24.89 31.27
C ILE A 476 42.68 -25.50 32.57
N VAL A 477 41.71 -26.39 32.52
CA VAL A 477 41.19 -27.09 33.72
C VAL A 477 42.26 -28.03 34.31
N GLN A 478 43.00 -28.73 33.45
CA GLN A 478 44.16 -29.56 33.83
C GLN A 478 45.27 -28.70 34.46
N LEU A 479 45.59 -27.54 33.88
CA LEU A 479 46.53 -26.58 34.43
C LEU A 479 46.08 -26.09 35.78
N GLU A 480 44.79 -25.76 36.00
CA GLU A 480 44.28 -25.41 37.32
C GLU A 480 44.48 -26.50 38.36
N ALA A 481 44.21 -27.77 38.01
CA ALA A 481 44.42 -28.89 38.90
C ALA A 481 45.92 -29.09 39.22
N LYS A 482 46.77 -29.00 38.21
CA LYS A 482 48.23 -29.08 38.33
C LYS A 482 48.78 -27.97 39.25
N GLU A 483 48.36 -26.76 39.04
CA GLU A 483 48.78 -25.58 39.82
C GLU A 483 48.27 -25.67 41.27
N ARG A 484 47.07 -26.19 41.54
CA ARG A 484 46.60 -26.48 42.92
C ARG A 484 47.45 -27.49 43.61
N GLU A 485 47.87 -28.55 42.94
CA GLU A 485 48.74 -29.58 43.49
C GLU A 485 50.12 -29.05 43.80
N LEU A 486 50.74 -28.34 42.83
CA LEU A 486 52.07 -27.79 42.95
C LEU A 486 52.21 -26.68 44.04
N THR A 487 51.16 -25.85 44.18
CA THR A 487 51.18 -24.71 45.15
C THR A 487 50.61 -25.08 46.49
N GLY A 488 49.85 -26.19 46.59
CA GLY A 488 49.09 -26.55 47.80
C GLY A 488 47.88 -25.60 48.08
N ILE A 489 47.56 -24.64 47.20
CA ILE A 489 46.49 -23.66 47.37
C ILE A 489 45.18 -24.27 46.90
N LYS A 490 44.41 -24.87 47.80
CA LYS A 490 43.12 -25.49 47.46
C LYS A 490 42.07 -24.55 46.84
N GLY A 491 42.15 -23.25 47.16
CA GLY A 491 41.20 -22.21 46.69
C GLY A 491 41.65 -21.51 45.38
N LEU A 492 42.74 -21.93 44.72
CA LEU A 492 43.21 -21.41 43.49
C LEU A 492 42.19 -21.69 42.36
N LYS A 493 41.84 -20.68 41.57
CA LYS A 493 40.95 -20.79 40.37
C LYS A 493 41.58 -20.13 39.19
N VAL A 494 41.44 -20.75 38.03
CA VAL A 494 41.70 -20.08 36.75
C VAL A 494 40.41 -19.44 36.24
N GLY A 495 40.45 -18.17 35.95
CA GLY A 495 39.33 -17.37 35.44
C GLY A 495 39.68 -16.67 34.14
N PHE A 496 38.65 -16.21 33.42
CA PHE A 496 38.81 -15.40 32.20
C PHE A 496 38.15 -14.03 32.35
N ASN A 497 38.80 -12.99 31.83
CA ASN A 497 38.24 -11.64 31.78
C ASN A 497 38.56 -11.05 30.40
N LYS A 498 37.56 -10.46 29.73
CA LYS A 498 37.73 -9.90 28.37
C LYS A 498 38.85 -8.85 28.24
N VAL A 499 39.18 -8.10 29.35
CA VAL A 499 40.20 -7.07 29.35
C VAL A 499 41.59 -7.63 29.63
N PHE A 500 41.71 -8.61 30.52
CA PHE A 500 42.98 -9.12 31.05
C PHE A 500 43.35 -10.53 30.59
N GLY A 501 42.47 -11.20 29.87
CA GLY A 501 42.60 -12.59 29.43
C GLY A 501 42.41 -13.61 30.57
N TYR A 502 43.05 -14.77 30.44
CA TYR A 502 43.06 -15.80 31.50
C TYR A 502 43.98 -15.41 32.67
N PHE A 503 43.55 -15.70 33.87
CA PHE A 503 44.30 -15.39 35.10
C PHE A 503 44.08 -16.47 36.15
N ILE A 504 45.07 -16.62 37.02
CA ILE A 504 45.02 -17.44 38.20
C ILE A 504 44.62 -16.52 39.36
N GLU A 505 43.51 -16.79 40.04
CA GLU A 505 43.03 -16.01 41.17
C GLU A 505 43.39 -16.73 42.49
N VAL A 506 44.10 -16.01 43.35
CA VAL A 506 44.50 -16.48 44.68
C VAL A 506 43.95 -15.53 45.74
N THR A 507 43.28 -16.06 46.75
CA THR A 507 42.75 -15.29 47.88
C THR A 507 43.89 -14.73 48.74
N LYS A 508 43.66 -13.57 49.35
CA LYS A 508 44.65 -12.86 50.21
C LYS A 508 45.23 -13.72 51.30
N SER A 509 44.45 -14.67 51.84
CA SER A 509 44.91 -15.61 52.90
C SER A 509 46.03 -16.55 52.47
N ASN A 510 46.19 -16.74 51.14
CA ASN A 510 47.12 -17.72 50.57
C ASN A 510 48.27 -17.06 49.79
N LEU A 511 48.48 -15.74 49.88
CA LEU A 511 49.52 -15.00 49.16
C LEU A 511 50.95 -15.46 49.55
N SER A 512 51.18 -15.90 50.75
CA SER A 512 52.48 -16.42 51.16
C SER A 512 52.91 -17.74 50.53
N MET A 513 51.92 -18.41 49.85
CA MET A 513 52.16 -19.67 49.16
C MET A 513 52.31 -19.50 47.65
N VAL A 514 52.24 -18.24 47.15
CA VAL A 514 52.34 -17.90 45.73
C VAL A 514 53.82 -18.05 45.29
N PRO A 515 54.13 -18.90 44.26
CA PRO A 515 55.45 -19.05 43.73
C PRO A 515 56.01 -17.79 42.99
N ASP A 516 57.28 -17.58 42.96
CA ASP A 516 57.97 -16.47 42.29
C ASP A 516 57.72 -16.43 40.76
N ARG A 517 57.36 -17.54 40.17
CA ARG A 517 57.01 -17.67 38.74
C ARG A 517 55.65 -17.01 38.38
N TYR A 518 54.87 -16.64 39.38
CA TYR A 518 53.58 -16.00 39.14
C TYR A 518 53.78 -14.47 38.96
N ILE A 519 53.38 -13.96 37.78
CA ILE A 519 53.42 -12.54 37.45
C ILE A 519 52.10 -11.91 37.85
N ARG A 520 52.11 -10.97 38.81
CA ARG A 520 50.95 -10.26 39.28
C ARG A 520 50.39 -9.34 38.20
N LYS A 521 49.13 -9.49 37.88
CA LYS A 521 48.34 -8.68 36.90
C LYS A 521 47.42 -7.66 37.56
N GLN A 522 46.73 -8.05 38.62
CA GLN A 522 45.70 -7.23 39.27
C GLN A 522 45.54 -7.57 40.75
N THR A 523 45.35 -6.51 41.55
CA THR A 523 45.04 -6.65 42.99
C THR A 523 43.58 -6.28 43.21
N LEU A 524 42.79 -7.20 43.83
CA LEU A 524 41.40 -7.04 44.17
C LEU A 524 41.28 -6.88 45.72
N THR A 525 40.07 -6.53 46.17
CA THR A 525 39.78 -6.36 47.59
C THR A 525 40.06 -7.66 48.41
N ASN A 526 39.71 -8.84 47.90
CA ASN A 526 39.85 -10.12 48.59
C ASN A 526 40.75 -11.14 47.93
N ALA A 527 41.37 -10.83 46.77
CA ALA A 527 42.21 -11.74 46.02
C ALA A 527 43.25 -10.97 45.18
N GLU A 528 44.22 -11.71 44.67
CA GLU A 528 45.13 -11.20 43.62
C GLU A 528 45.09 -12.11 42.41
N ARG A 529 45.27 -11.51 41.24
CA ARG A 529 45.28 -12.19 39.95
C ARG A 529 46.68 -12.24 39.38
N TYR A 530 47.04 -13.45 38.95
CA TYR A 530 48.37 -13.76 38.44
C TYR A 530 48.31 -14.39 37.07
N VAL A 531 49.43 -14.38 36.35
CA VAL A 531 49.62 -15.08 35.05
C VAL A 531 50.91 -15.86 35.14
N THR A 532 50.95 -17.05 34.51
CA THR A 532 52.16 -17.83 34.29
C THR A 532 52.47 -17.87 32.81
N GLU A 533 53.72 -18.16 32.45
CA GLU A 533 54.10 -18.28 31.02
C GLU A 533 53.35 -19.45 30.34
N GLU A 534 53.15 -20.55 31.04
CA GLU A 534 52.37 -21.70 30.55
C GLU A 534 50.92 -21.28 30.29
N LEU A 535 50.25 -20.54 31.20
CA LEU A 535 48.91 -20.03 31.02
C LEU A 535 48.82 -19.03 29.84
N LYS A 536 49.81 -18.18 29.67
CA LYS A 536 49.86 -17.20 28.58
C LYS A 536 50.01 -17.87 27.20
N ASN A 537 50.84 -18.93 27.13
CA ASN A 537 50.99 -19.71 25.88
C ASN A 537 49.70 -20.42 25.49
N LEU A 538 49.02 -21.06 26.46
CA LEU A 538 47.70 -21.66 26.23
C LEU A 538 46.64 -20.64 25.84
N GLU A 539 46.63 -19.49 26.48
CA GLU A 539 45.76 -18.38 26.11
C GLU A 539 45.94 -17.95 24.66
N ASN A 540 47.18 -17.70 24.21
CA ASN A 540 47.47 -17.30 22.84
C ASN A 540 47.03 -18.36 21.82
N GLN A 541 47.15 -19.63 22.16
CA GLN A 541 46.69 -20.72 21.30
C GLN A 541 45.18 -20.79 21.21
N ILE A 542 44.47 -20.64 22.35
CA ILE A 542 43.01 -20.71 22.41
C ILE A 542 42.40 -19.49 21.73
N LEU A 543 42.81 -18.27 22.09
CA LEU A 543 42.25 -17.04 21.51
C LEU A 543 42.54 -16.91 20.01
N GLY A 544 43.74 -17.31 19.57
CA GLY A 544 44.10 -17.33 18.15
C GLY A 544 43.30 -18.35 17.34
N ALA A 545 42.95 -19.51 17.96
CA ALA A 545 42.06 -20.48 17.33
C ALA A 545 40.61 -19.98 17.30
N GLU A 546 40.10 -19.39 18.39
CA GLU A 546 38.71 -18.82 18.44
C GLU A 546 38.51 -17.73 17.38
N GLU A 547 39.46 -16.79 17.25
CA GLU A 547 39.39 -15.72 16.23
C GLU A 547 39.40 -16.28 14.80
N LYS A 548 40.26 -17.29 14.54
CA LYS A 548 40.28 -17.97 13.23
C LYS A 548 38.96 -18.72 12.95
N VAL A 549 38.39 -19.40 13.95
CA VAL A 549 37.08 -20.06 13.80
C VAL A 549 36.02 -19.07 13.44
N ILE A 550 35.93 -17.93 14.14
CA ILE A 550 34.91 -16.89 13.88
C ILE A 550 35.05 -16.37 12.44
N ASN A 551 36.28 -16.09 11.99
CA ASN A 551 36.52 -15.57 10.63
C ASN A 551 36.18 -16.60 9.54
N LEU A 552 36.53 -17.87 9.76
CA LEU A 552 36.20 -18.95 8.82
C LEU A 552 34.70 -19.25 8.78
N GLU A 553 34.02 -19.24 9.94
CA GLU A 553 32.56 -19.38 10.01
C GLU A 553 31.84 -18.23 9.32
N TYR A 554 32.32 -17.01 9.49
CA TYR A 554 31.79 -15.83 8.78
C TYR A 554 31.94 -15.97 7.27
N LYS A 555 33.11 -16.43 6.80
CA LYS A 555 33.35 -16.67 5.39
C LYS A 555 32.42 -17.78 4.85
N ALA A 556 32.37 -18.94 5.51
CA ALA A 556 31.52 -20.06 5.12
C ALA A 556 30.04 -19.67 5.11
N PHE A 557 29.58 -18.87 6.08
CA PHE A 557 28.23 -18.32 6.10
C PHE A 557 27.97 -17.40 4.90
N THR A 558 28.95 -16.55 4.56
CA THR A 558 28.83 -15.64 3.40
C THR A 558 28.73 -16.44 2.10
N ASP A 559 29.59 -17.48 1.94
CA ASP A 559 29.57 -18.37 0.76
C ASP A 559 28.20 -19.09 0.61
N VAL A 560 27.62 -19.57 1.71
CA VAL A 560 26.26 -20.18 1.72
C VAL A 560 25.20 -19.16 1.34
N ARG A 561 25.26 -17.94 1.86
CA ARG A 561 24.32 -16.87 1.53
C ARG A 561 24.38 -16.48 0.06
N GLU A 562 25.59 -16.34 -0.51
CA GLU A 562 25.81 -16.03 -1.93
C GLU A 562 25.31 -17.17 -2.85
N GLU A 563 25.43 -18.42 -2.44
CA GLU A 563 24.87 -19.54 -3.20
C GLU A 563 23.33 -19.50 -3.23
N ILE A 564 22.69 -19.13 -2.10
CA ILE A 564 21.23 -18.96 -2.05
C ILE A 564 20.82 -17.71 -2.85
N GLU A 565 21.62 -16.64 -2.84
CA GLU A 565 21.41 -15.42 -3.62
C GLU A 565 21.28 -15.73 -5.11
N ARG A 566 22.06 -16.62 -5.65
CA ARG A 566 21.93 -17.07 -7.06
C ARG A 566 20.59 -17.73 -7.39
N GLN A 567 19.82 -18.14 -6.38
CA GLN A 567 18.51 -18.78 -6.53
C GLN A 567 17.32 -17.81 -6.30
N ILE A 568 17.56 -16.49 -6.21
CA ILE A 568 16.54 -15.50 -5.85
C ILE A 568 15.34 -15.53 -6.78
N GLN A 569 15.52 -15.71 -8.10
CA GLN A 569 14.41 -15.79 -9.05
C GLN A 569 13.47 -16.95 -8.75
N ARG A 570 14.02 -18.11 -8.39
CA ARG A 570 13.24 -19.30 -7.99
C ARG A 570 12.49 -19.06 -6.70
N LEU A 571 13.14 -18.41 -5.71
CA LEU A 571 12.52 -18.03 -4.44
C LEU A 571 11.35 -17.06 -4.66
N GLN A 572 11.52 -16.04 -5.50
CA GLN A 572 10.48 -15.07 -5.83
C GLN A 572 9.30 -15.71 -6.57
N LYS A 573 9.55 -16.60 -7.54
CA LYS A 573 8.50 -17.33 -8.25
C LYS A 573 7.70 -18.20 -7.28
N THR A 574 8.38 -18.98 -6.44
CA THR A 574 7.76 -19.84 -5.43
C THR A 574 6.94 -19.02 -4.42
N SER A 575 7.46 -17.90 -3.94
CA SER A 575 6.73 -17.02 -3.01
C SER A 575 5.43 -16.46 -3.60
N ASN A 576 5.43 -16.08 -4.89
CA ASN A 576 4.23 -15.64 -5.60
C ASN A 576 3.17 -16.75 -5.71
N ILE A 577 3.59 -17.99 -5.96
CA ILE A 577 2.70 -19.16 -6.02
C ILE A 577 2.07 -19.40 -4.64
N VAL A 578 2.88 -19.38 -3.58
CA VAL A 578 2.42 -19.56 -2.20
C VAL A 578 1.46 -18.43 -1.81
N ALA A 579 1.77 -17.17 -2.16
CA ALA A 579 0.88 -16.02 -1.90
C ALA A 579 -0.45 -16.14 -2.64
N THR A 580 -0.44 -16.61 -3.90
CA THR A 580 -1.65 -16.83 -4.70
C THR A 580 -2.54 -17.91 -4.08
N LEU A 581 -1.94 -19.04 -3.69
CA LEU A 581 -2.65 -20.12 -3.00
C LEU A 581 -3.27 -19.65 -1.68
N ASP A 582 -2.55 -18.84 -0.91
CA ASP A 582 -3.02 -18.28 0.36
C ASP A 582 -4.22 -17.35 0.16
N VAL A 583 -4.21 -16.48 -0.86
CA VAL A 583 -5.34 -15.59 -1.16
C VAL A 583 -6.58 -16.40 -1.60
N LEU A 584 -6.41 -17.40 -2.48
CA LEU A 584 -7.51 -18.26 -2.91
C LEU A 584 -8.12 -19.04 -1.72
N THR A 585 -7.26 -19.52 -0.82
CA THR A 585 -7.66 -20.22 0.40
C THR A 585 -8.38 -19.28 1.38
N ALA A 586 -7.92 -18.04 1.49
CA ALA A 586 -8.58 -17.00 2.28
C ALA A 586 -9.98 -16.67 1.73
N PHE A 587 -10.15 -16.56 0.40
CA PHE A 587 -11.46 -16.37 -0.24
C PHE A 587 -12.40 -17.55 0.02
N ALA A 588 -11.90 -18.78 -0.08
CA ALA A 588 -12.69 -19.99 0.21
C ALA A 588 -13.13 -20.02 1.69
N THR A 589 -12.26 -19.62 2.61
CA THR A 589 -12.56 -19.55 4.05
C THR A 589 -13.64 -18.50 4.35
N VAL A 590 -13.49 -17.28 3.80
CA VAL A 590 -14.51 -16.23 3.95
C VAL A 590 -15.84 -16.65 3.33
N ALA A 591 -15.81 -17.30 2.16
CA ALA A 591 -17.01 -17.77 1.48
C ALA A 591 -17.76 -18.85 2.28
N GLU A 592 -17.07 -19.65 3.08
CA GLU A 592 -17.70 -20.61 4.00
C GLU A 592 -18.20 -19.92 5.27
N ASP A 593 -17.33 -19.16 5.96
CA ASP A 593 -17.65 -18.48 7.23
C ASP A 593 -18.88 -17.55 7.11
N MET A 594 -19.01 -16.85 5.98
CA MET A 594 -20.01 -15.81 5.74
C MET A 594 -21.13 -16.24 4.78
N ASN A 595 -21.19 -17.51 4.38
CA ASN A 595 -22.17 -18.03 3.41
C ASN A 595 -22.23 -17.20 2.12
N TYR A 596 -21.06 -16.90 1.52
CA TYR A 596 -21.02 -16.24 0.22
C TYR A 596 -21.17 -17.23 -0.92
N VAL A 597 -21.71 -16.74 -2.05
CA VAL A 597 -22.00 -17.55 -3.24
C VAL A 597 -21.05 -17.23 -4.38
N LYS A 598 -20.84 -18.20 -5.27
CA LYS A 598 -20.08 -17.99 -6.50
C LYS A 598 -20.89 -17.11 -7.47
N PRO A 599 -20.36 -15.92 -7.87
CA PRO A 599 -21.01 -15.14 -8.91
C PRO A 599 -20.81 -15.76 -10.30
N VAL A 600 -21.75 -15.54 -11.21
CA VAL A 600 -21.56 -15.73 -12.66
C VAL A 600 -21.00 -14.44 -13.22
N VAL A 601 -19.79 -14.50 -13.81
CA VAL A 601 -19.13 -13.32 -14.38
C VAL A 601 -19.03 -13.47 -15.90
N ASP A 602 -19.50 -12.45 -16.64
CA ASP A 602 -19.55 -12.43 -18.10
C ASP A 602 -19.37 -11.01 -18.67
N ASN A 603 -19.45 -10.88 -20.01
CA ASN A 603 -19.32 -9.60 -20.72
C ASN A 603 -20.66 -9.00 -21.16
N GLU A 604 -21.81 -9.52 -20.75
CA GLU A 604 -23.13 -9.05 -21.21
C GLU A 604 -23.54 -7.70 -20.60
N GLY A 605 -22.83 -7.27 -19.55
CA GLY A 605 -23.04 -5.97 -18.93
C GLY A 605 -24.28 -5.87 -18.05
N ILE A 606 -24.77 -7.02 -17.55
CA ILE A 606 -25.89 -7.14 -16.60
C ILE A 606 -25.33 -7.25 -15.18
N ILE A 607 -25.89 -6.51 -14.24
CA ILE A 607 -25.67 -6.67 -12.80
C ILE A 607 -27.00 -7.12 -12.20
N ASP A 608 -27.12 -8.41 -11.87
CA ASP A 608 -28.31 -9.01 -11.21
C ASP A 608 -27.87 -9.66 -9.91
N ILE A 609 -28.25 -9.07 -8.79
CA ILE A 609 -27.89 -9.51 -7.44
C ILE A 609 -29.18 -9.83 -6.70
N LYS A 610 -29.30 -11.02 -6.15
CA LYS A 610 -30.41 -11.44 -5.29
C LYS A 610 -29.97 -11.51 -3.84
N ASP A 611 -30.77 -10.92 -2.97
CA ASP A 611 -30.52 -10.87 -1.53
C ASP A 611 -29.10 -10.40 -1.19
N GLY A 612 -28.63 -9.37 -1.89
CA GLY A 612 -27.31 -8.78 -1.68
C GLY A 612 -27.17 -8.23 -0.27
N ARG A 613 -25.98 -8.41 0.34
CA ARG A 613 -25.64 -7.94 1.70
C ARG A 613 -24.37 -7.10 1.65
N HIS A 614 -24.24 -6.14 2.56
CA HIS A 614 -23.04 -5.31 2.65
C HIS A 614 -21.94 -6.04 3.44
N PRO A 615 -20.81 -6.44 2.84
CA PRO A 615 -19.84 -7.36 3.46
C PRO A 615 -19.30 -6.85 4.79
N VAL A 616 -19.05 -5.55 4.89
CA VAL A 616 -18.47 -4.94 6.09
C VAL A 616 -19.52 -4.80 7.19
N ILE A 617 -20.70 -4.29 6.86
CA ILE A 617 -21.77 -4.05 7.85
C ILE A 617 -22.31 -5.38 8.37
N GLU A 618 -22.51 -6.38 7.50
CA GLU A 618 -22.90 -7.73 7.90
C GLU A 618 -21.92 -8.31 8.94
N LYS A 619 -20.61 -8.19 8.71
CA LYS A 619 -19.58 -8.68 9.64
C LYS A 619 -19.52 -7.89 10.95
N MET A 620 -19.96 -6.62 10.97
CA MET A 620 -19.99 -5.78 12.16
C MET A 620 -21.30 -5.92 12.96
N SER A 621 -22.40 -6.29 12.32
CA SER A 621 -23.72 -6.48 12.93
C SER A 621 -23.81 -7.84 13.60
N GLN A 622 -24.80 -8.00 14.50
CA GLN A 622 -25.13 -9.32 15.02
C GLN A 622 -25.78 -10.18 13.92
N ALA A 623 -25.61 -11.49 14.00
CA ALA A 623 -26.14 -12.42 13.01
C ALA A 623 -27.65 -12.23 12.81
N GLY A 624 -28.09 -11.98 11.56
CA GLY A 624 -29.49 -11.82 11.19
C GLY A 624 -30.06 -10.39 11.24
N GLU A 625 -29.30 -9.38 11.64
CA GLU A 625 -29.78 -7.98 11.68
C GLU A 625 -29.70 -7.23 10.34
N PHE A 626 -28.95 -7.73 9.38
CA PHE A 626 -28.81 -7.09 8.06
C PHE A 626 -29.98 -7.44 7.14
N VAL A 627 -30.63 -6.45 6.54
CA VAL A 627 -31.73 -6.64 5.58
C VAL A 627 -31.15 -6.74 4.16
N PRO A 628 -31.23 -7.91 3.51
CA PRO A 628 -30.72 -8.12 2.15
C PRO A 628 -31.57 -7.40 1.10
N ASN A 629 -30.94 -6.98 -0.01
CA ASN A 629 -31.60 -6.25 -1.08
C ASN A 629 -31.26 -6.80 -2.48
N ASP A 630 -32.23 -6.80 -3.37
CA ASP A 630 -32.06 -7.14 -4.77
C ASP A 630 -31.57 -5.93 -5.56
N THR A 631 -30.79 -6.21 -6.61
CA THR A 631 -30.34 -5.19 -7.57
C THR A 631 -30.40 -5.75 -8.98
N TYR A 632 -30.97 -4.99 -9.89
CA TYR A 632 -30.93 -5.31 -11.32
C TYR A 632 -30.57 -4.05 -12.11
N LEU A 633 -29.48 -4.09 -12.87
CA LEU A 633 -29.05 -3.05 -13.79
C LEU A 633 -28.62 -3.69 -15.11
N ASP A 634 -29.01 -3.08 -16.22
CA ASP A 634 -28.61 -3.51 -17.57
C ASP A 634 -28.24 -2.30 -18.46
N LYS A 635 -27.86 -2.55 -19.70
CA LYS A 635 -27.55 -1.50 -20.69
C LYS A 635 -28.77 -0.98 -21.45
N SER A 636 -29.97 -1.51 -21.21
CA SER A 636 -31.15 -1.26 -22.00
C SER A 636 -32.32 -0.69 -21.19
N SER A 637 -32.94 -1.53 -20.38
CA SER A 637 -34.22 -1.25 -19.73
C SER A 637 -34.10 -0.65 -18.34
N ASN A 638 -32.97 -0.84 -17.65
CA ASN A 638 -32.73 -0.35 -16.30
C ASN A 638 -31.26 0.03 -16.11
N ARG A 639 -30.79 1.04 -16.84
CA ARG A 639 -29.41 1.53 -16.73
C ARG A 639 -29.25 2.60 -15.64
N LEU A 640 -30.30 3.37 -15.35
CA LEU A 640 -30.31 4.38 -14.28
C LEU A 640 -31.43 4.08 -13.29
N ALA A 641 -31.05 3.70 -12.08
CA ALA A 641 -31.99 3.51 -10.96
C ALA A 641 -32.00 4.76 -10.07
N ILE A 642 -33.10 5.49 -10.06
CA ILE A 642 -33.31 6.64 -9.17
C ILE A 642 -33.87 6.11 -7.85
N ILE A 643 -33.18 6.39 -6.73
CA ILE A 643 -33.54 5.85 -5.42
C ILE A 643 -33.94 6.99 -4.51
N THR A 644 -35.24 7.07 -4.16
CA THR A 644 -35.79 8.08 -3.26
C THR A 644 -35.95 7.57 -1.83
N GLY A 645 -36.05 8.47 -0.87
CA GLY A 645 -36.29 8.17 0.54
C GLY A 645 -35.32 8.91 1.49
N PRO A 646 -35.52 8.83 2.81
CA PRO A 646 -34.70 9.56 3.79
C PRO A 646 -33.27 9.00 3.93
N ASN A 647 -32.34 9.85 4.37
CA ASN A 647 -30.92 9.52 4.41
C ASN A 647 -30.55 8.42 5.40
N MET A 648 -31.22 8.31 6.52
CA MET A 648 -30.97 7.28 7.54
C MET A 648 -31.56 5.91 7.19
N ALA A 649 -32.30 5.81 6.08
CA ALA A 649 -32.96 4.58 5.70
C ALA A 649 -32.08 3.53 5.00
N GLY A 650 -30.80 3.88 4.66
CA GLY A 650 -29.83 2.93 4.13
C GLY A 650 -29.54 3.02 2.62
N LYS A 651 -29.95 4.10 1.91
CA LYS A 651 -29.65 4.30 0.47
C LYS A 651 -28.17 4.18 0.14
N SER A 652 -27.32 4.96 0.81
CA SER A 652 -25.87 4.98 0.59
C SER A 652 -25.23 3.63 0.91
N THR A 653 -25.70 2.92 1.94
CA THR A 653 -25.27 1.56 2.28
C THR A 653 -25.59 0.57 1.15
N TYR A 654 -26.81 0.62 0.60
CA TYR A 654 -27.23 -0.21 -0.50
C TYR A 654 -26.39 0.03 -1.77
N MET A 655 -26.14 1.28 -2.13
CA MET A 655 -25.33 1.59 -3.31
C MET A 655 -23.86 1.13 -3.16
N ARG A 656 -23.26 1.36 -1.98
CA ARG A 656 -21.91 0.84 -1.70
C ARG A 656 -21.85 -0.67 -1.73
N GLN A 657 -22.87 -1.35 -1.22
CA GLN A 657 -23.01 -2.80 -1.29
C GLN A 657 -22.91 -3.32 -2.73
N VAL A 658 -23.62 -2.70 -3.67
CA VAL A 658 -23.59 -3.08 -5.09
C VAL A 658 -22.19 -2.94 -5.69
N ALA A 659 -21.51 -1.81 -5.41
CA ALA A 659 -20.14 -1.59 -5.86
C ALA A 659 -19.16 -2.61 -5.27
N LEU A 660 -19.27 -2.89 -3.97
CA LEU A 660 -18.41 -3.87 -3.29
C LEU A 660 -18.63 -5.29 -3.81
N ILE A 661 -19.87 -5.69 -4.06
CA ILE A 661 -20.20 -7.01 -4.66
C ILE A 661 -19.61 -7.11 -6.06
N THR A 662 -19.74 -6.07 -6.88
CA THR A 662 -19.16 -6.02 -8.23
C THR A 662 -17.63 -6.12 -8.18
N LEU A 663 -16.98 -5.38 -7.29
CA LEU A 663 -15.53 -5.44 -7.10
C LEU A 663 -15.09 -6.82 -6.61
N MET A 664 -15.79 -7.41 -5.62
CA MET A 664 -15.49 -8.75 -5.11
C MET A 664 -15.59 -9.81 -6.21
N ALA A 665 -16.57 -9.73 -7.10
CA ALA A 665 -16.69 -10.63 -8.24
C ALA A 665 -15.46 -10.49 -9.18
N GLN A 666 -15.01 -9.27 -9.47
CA GLN A 666 -13.90 -9.00 -10.40
C GLN A 666 -12.51 -9.28 -9.82
N ILE A 667 -12.34 -9.39 -8.49
CA ILE A 667 -11.10 -9.91 -7.90
C ILE A 667 -11.09 -11.46 -7.84
N GLY A 668 -12.16 -12.13 -8.22
CA GLY A 668 -12.30 -13.58 -8.16
C GLY A 668 -12.76 -14.13 -6.80
N SER A 669 -13.38 -13.28 -5.96
CA SER A 669 -13.97 -13.69 -4.68
C SER A 669 -15.45 -14.07 -4.83
N TYR A 670 -15.93 -14.93 -3.94
CA TYR A 670 -17.35 -15.14 -3.73
C TYR A 670 -17.98 -13.89 -3.10
N VAL A 671 -19.29 -13.72 -3.31
CA VAL A 671 -20.02 -12.49 -3.00
C VAL A 671 -21.15 -12.72 -1.98
N PRO A 672 -21.44 -11.71 -1.12
CA PRO A 672 -22.51 -11.75 -0.13
C PRO A 672 -23.90 -11.60 -0.77
N ALA A 673 -24.40 -12.67 -1.33
CA ALA A 673 -25.71 -12.73 -2.00
C ALA A 673 -26.31 -14.14 -1.92
N SER A 674 -27.59 -14.34 -2.31
CA SER A 674 -28.16 -15.68 -2.56
C SER A 674 -27.86 -16.15 -3.98
N ALA A 675 -27.77 -15.21 -4.94
CA ALA A 675 -27.31 -15.43 -6.31
C ALA A 675 -26.78 -14.10 -6.88
N ALA A 676 -25.78 -14.15 -7.76
CA ALA A 676 -25.29 -12.97 -8.44
C ALA A 676 -24.82 -13.29 -9.86
N ARG A 677 -25.19 -12.41 -10.79
CA ARG A 677 -24.63 -12.34 -12.15
C ARG A 677 -24.05 -10.96 -12.35
N ILE A 678 -22.76 -10.87 -12.65
CA ILE A 678 -22.01 -9.63 -12.75
C ILE A 678 -21.36 -9.54 -14.13
N GLY A 679 -21.93 -8.70 -14.99
CA GLY A 679 -21.27 -8.28 -16.21
C GLY A 679 -20.08 -7.38 -15.86
N VAL A 680 -18.89 -7.71 -16.37
CA VAL A 680 -17.65 -6.98 -16.08
C VAL A 680 -17.83 -5.48 -16.31
N VAL A 681 -17.33 -4.66 -15.36
CA VAL A 681 -17.27 -3.21 -15.44
C VAL A 681 -15.83 -2.75 -15.60
N ASP A 682 -15.64 -1.70 -16.40
CA ASP A 682 -14.33 -1.11 -16.65
C ASP A 682 -13.90 -0.11 -15.57
N LYS A 683 -14.88 0.58 -14.95
CA LYS A 683 -14.65 1.59 -13.91
C LYS A 683 -15.80 1.60 -12.89
N ILE A 684 -15.46 1.87 -11.63
CA ILE A 684 -16.44 2.21 -10.60
C ILE A 684 -16.21 3.64 -10.17
N PHE A 685 -17.20 4.49 -10.35
CA PHE A 685 -17.22 5.86 -9.87
C PHE A 685 -18.15 6.00 -8.67
N THR A 686 -17.72 6.75 -7.67
CA THR A 686 -18.54 7.03 -6.50
C THR A 686 -18.50 8.49 -6.13
N ARG A 687 -19.69 9.10 -6.02
CA ARG A 687 -19.90 10.38 -5.37
C ARG A 687 -20.81 10.16 -4.19
N VAL A 688 -20.26 10.09 -2.98
CA VAL A 688 -21.01 9.79 -1.74
C VAL A 688 -20.61 10.81 -0.67
N GLY A 689 -21.58 11.62 -0.22
CA GLY A 689 -21.47 12.56 0.91
C GLY A 689 -20.33 13.59 0.82
N ALA A 690 -20.52 14.80 1.29
CA ALA A 690 -19.44 15.78 1.44
C ALA A 690 -18.56 15.37 2.64
N SER A 691 -17.28 15.04 2.40
CA SER A 691 -16.28 15.21 3.45
C SER A 691 -15.81 16.65 3.36
N ASP A 692 -15.99 17.42 4.43
CA ASP A 692 -15.40 18.75 4.56
C ASP A 692 -13.87 18.61 4.49
N ASP A 693 -13.32 18.71 3.30
CA ASP A 693 -11.88 18.85 3.11
C ASP A 693 -11.53 20.35 3.17
N LEU A 694 -11.56 20.87 4.40
CA LEU A 694 -11.24 22.27 4.69
C LEU A 694 -9.80 22.66 4.30
N SER A 695 -8.94 21.66 4.03
CA SER A 695 -7.53 21.90 3.70
C SER A 695 -7.31 22.57 2.34
N MET A 696 -8.25 22.39 1.39
CA MET A 696 -8.14 22.95 0.02
C MET A 696 -8.78 24.33 -0.14
N GLY A 697 -9.44 24.88 0.88
CA GLY A 697 -10.12 26.19 0.82
C GLY A 697 -11.23 26.27 -0.24
N GLN A 698 -11.67 25.13 -0.81
CA GLN A 698 -12.73 25.07 -1.81
C GLN A 698 -14.09 24.82 -1.16
N SER A 699 -15.15 25.42 -1.73
CA SER A 699 -16.52 25.12 -1.32
C SER A 699 -16.84 23.65 -1.56
N THR A 700 -17.55 23.01 -0.62
CA THR A 700 -18.04 21.62 -0.75
C THR A 700 -18.81 21.41 -2.05
N PHE A 701 -19.55 22.41 -2.52
CA PHE A 701 -20.25 22.38 -3.81
C PHE A 701 -19.28 22.36 -5.00
N MET A 702 -18.18 23.12 -4.97
CA MET A 702 -17.18 23.11 -6.04
C MET A 702 -16.49 21.77 -6.16
N VAL A 703 -16.13 21.15 -5.01
CA VAL A 703 -15.55 19.79 -4.99
C VAL A 703 -16.53 18.78 -5.57
N GLU A 704 -17.80 18.85 -5.19
CA GLU A 704 -18.87 18.02 -5.75
C GLU A 704 -18.97 18.16 -7.27
N MET A 705 -18.99 19.38 -7.78
CA MET A 705 -19.08 19.63 -9.24
C MET A 705 -17.85 19.13 -9.99
N MET A 706 -16.65 19.22 -9.42
CA MET A 706 -15.43 18.66 -10.01
C MET A 706 -15.48 17.14 -10.10
N GLU A 707 -15.96 16.46 -9.04
CA GLU A 707 -16.13 14.99 -9.05
C GLU A 707 -17.16 14.57 -10.10
N VAL A 708 -18.32 15.24 -10.16
CA VAL A 708 -19.35 14.99 -11.16
C VAL A 708 -18.82 15.25 -12.58
N ALA A 709 -18.07 16.33 -12.81
CA ALA A 709 -17.48 16.63 -14.10
C ALA A 709 -16.48 15.54 -14.55
N THR A 710 -15.70 14.96 -13.63
CA THR A 710 -14.81 13.84 -13.93
C THR A 710 -15.62 12.61 -14.34
N ILE A 711 -16.68 12.27 -13.59
CA ILE A 711 -17.57 11.14 -13.89
C ILE A 711 -18.17 11.30 -15.31
N LEU A 712 -18.76 12.47 -15.62
CA LEU A 712 -19.41 12.72 -16.92
C LEU A 712 -18.43 12.67 -18.11
N LYS A 713 -17.13 12.96 -17.88
CA LYS A 713 -16.10 12.90 -18.93
C LYS A 713 -15.53 11.50 -19.15
N GLU A 714 -15.46 10.69 -18.10
CA GLU A 714 -14.70 9.43 -18.12
C GLU A 714 -15.57 8.18 -18.04
N ALA A 715 -16.84 8.28 -17.63
CA ALA A 715 -17.73 7.14 -17.55
C ALA A 715 -18.10 6.62 -18.94
N THR A 716 -18.17 5.30 -19.09
CA THR A 716 -18.55 4.57 -20.30
C THR A 716 -19.82 3.76 -20.06
N ALA A 717 -20.40 3.21 -21.13
CA ALA A 717 -21.53 2.29 -21.02
C ALA A 717 -21.23 1.00 -20.22
N ASN A 718 -19.94 0.68 -20.00
CA ASN A 718 -19.50 -0.44 -19.17
C ASN A 718 -19.28 -0.06 -17.71
N SER A 719 -19.23 1.22 -17.38
CA SER A 719 -18.96 1.72 -16.03
C SER A 719 -20.15 1.49 -15.07
N LEU A 720 -19.84 1.41 -13.77
CA LEU A 720 -20.79 1.48 -12.67
C LEU A 720 -20.62 2.82 -11.95
N VAL A 721 -21.69 3.61 -11.91
CA VAL A 721 -21.69 4.94 -11.30
C VAL A 721 -22.61 4.99 -10.08
N ILE A 722 -22.10 5.53 -8.98
CA ILE A 722 -22.85 5.73 -7.73
C ILE A 722 -22.88 7.20 -7.40
N LEU A 723 -24.08 7.80 -7.43
CA LEU A 723 -24.33 9.20 -7.13
C LEU A 723 -25.24 9.32 -5.91
N ASP A 724 -24.74 9.97 -4.87
CA ASP A 724 -25.48 10.18 -3.63
C ASP A 724 -25.68 11.68 -3.40
N GLU A 725 -26.92 12.13 -3.51
CA GLU A 725 -27.40 13.47 -3.18
C GLU A 725 -26.68 14.61 -3.92
N ILE A 726 -26.66 14.54 -5.25
CA ILE A 726 -26.11 15.60 -6.10
C ILE A 726 -26.95 16.88 -6.00
N GLY A 727 -26.28 18.03 -5.92
CA GLY A 727 -26.92 19.38 -5.91
C GLY A 727 -27.28 19.89 -4.52
N ARG A 728 -26.83 19.26 -3.44
CA ARG A 728 -27.16 19.68 -2.04
C ARG A 728 -26.47 20.97 -1.60
N GLY A 729 -25.34 21.31 -2.19
CA GLY A 729 -24.50 22.43 -1.78
C GLY A 729 -24.93 23.82 -2.28
N THR A 730 -26.11 23.94 -2.96
CA THR A 730 -26.59 25.17 -3.57
C THR A 730 -28.09 25.37 -3.32
N SER A 731 -28.71 26.37 -3.98
CA SER A 731 -30.16 26.61 -3.86
C SER A 731 -30.95 25.40 -4.40
N THR A 732 -32.16 25.17 -3.89
CA THR A 732 -32.97 23.99 -4.23
C THR A 732 -33.22 23.89 -5.74
N TYR A 733 -33.56 24.98 -6.41
CA TYR A 733 -33.84 24.96 -7.86
C TYR A 733 -32.58 24.75 -8.73
N ASP A 734 -31.44 25.37 -8.33
CA ASP A 734 -30.15 25.15 -9.01
C ASP A 734 -29.70 23.71 -8.83
N GLY A 735 -29.77 23.18 -7.60
CA GLY A 735 -29.40 21.80 -7.29
C GLY A 735 -30.25 20.78 -8.03
N LEU A 736 -31.59 20.99 -8.09
CA LEU A 736 -32.50 20.16 -8.86
C LEU A 736 -32.18 20.19 -10.37
N SER A 737 -31.95 21.38 -10.92
CA SER A 737 -31.66 21.54 -12.36
C SER A 737 -30.38 20.83 -12.75
N ILE A 738 -29.32 20.94 -11.91
CA ILE A 738 -28.06 20.23 -12.14
C ILE A 738 -28.25 18.72 -12.01
N ALA A 739 -28.91 18.24 -10.96
CA ALA A 739 -29.15 16.82 -10.74
C ALA A 739 -29.95 16.19 -11.88
N TRP A 740 -30.96 16.92 -12.40
CA TRP A 740 -31.75 16.53 -13.54
C TRP A 740 -30.90 16.38 -14.82
N ALA A 741 -30.13 17.43 -15.16
CA ALA A 741 -29.27 17.43 -16.33
C ALA A 741 -28.18 16.33 -16.28
N VAL A 742 -27.61 16.09 -15.08
CA VAL A 742 -26.66 15.00 -14.83
C VAL A 742 -27.32 13.63 -15.07
N ALA A 743 -28.54 13.43 -14.56
CA ALA A 743 -29.26 12.18 -14.72
C ALA A 743 -29.59 11.93 -16.20
N GLU A 744 -30.07 12.95 -16.95
CA GLU A 744 -30.33 12.87 -18.40
C GLU A 744 -29.06 12.52 -19.18
N HIS A 745 -27.95 13.21 -18.91
CA HIS A 745 -26.67 12.97 -19.60
C HIS A 745 -26.18 11.53 -19.42
N ILE A 746 -26.24 11.03 -18.18
CA ILE A 746 -25.80 9.65 -17.88
C ILE A 746 -26.75 8.60 -18.48
N ALA A 747 -28.05 8.90 -18.48
CA ALA A 747 -29.06 8.02 -19.04
C ALA A 747 -29.00 7.94 -20.57
N ASP A 748 -28.47 8.96 -21.24
CA ASP A 748 -28.37 8.97 -22.71
C ASP A 748 -27.28 8.01 -23.20
N LYS A 749 -27.67 6.99 -24.00
CA LYS A 749 -26.77 6.01 -24.61
C LYS A 749 -25.73 6.60 -25.56
N SER A 750 -26.05 7.75 -26.17
CA SER A 750 -25.15 8.41 -27.12
C SER A 750 -24.05 9.21 -26.44
N LEU A 751 -24.29 9.64 -25.18
CA LEU A 751 -23.33 10.45 -24.38
C LEU A 751 -22.55 9.61 -23.38
N CYS A 752 -23.22 8.77 -22.58
CA CYS A 752 -22.63 7.95 -21.54
C CYS A 752 -23.21 6.53 -21.46
N GLY A 753 -24.48 6.40 -21.10
CA GLY A 753 -25.18 5.10 -21.00
C GLY A 753 -24.71 4.19 -19.87
N ALA A 754 -24.00 4.73 -18.85
CA ALA A 754 -23.46 3.96 -17.73
C ALA A 754 -24.53 3.37 -16.82
N LYS A 755 -24.27 2.19 -16.26
CA LYS A 755 -25.08 1.60 -15.18
C LYS A 755 -24.97 2.45 -13.93
N THR A 756 -26.09 3.03 -13.47
CA THR A 756 -26.04 4.06 -12.43
C THR A 756 -27.06 3.82 -11.33
N LEU A 757 -26.62 3.97 -10.08
CA LEU A 757 -27.46 4.09 -8.89
C LEU A 757 -27.42 5.56 -8.44
N PHE A 758 -28.57 6.24 -8.48
CA PHE A 758 -28.70 7.65 -8.17
C PHE A 758 -29.61 7.85 -6.97
N ALA A 759 -29.06 8.05 -5.81
CA ALA A 759 -29.83 8.40 -4.62
C ALA A 759 -30.10 9.91 -4.54
N THR A 760 -31.33 10.27 -4.32
CA THR A 760 -31.74 11.68 -4.27
C THR A 760 -32.88 11.89 -3.26
N HIS A 761 -33.00 13.13 -2.82
CA HIS A 761 -34.17 13.63 -2.07
C HIS A 761 -35.07 14.54 -2.91
N TYR A 762 -34.70 14.77 -4.19
CA TYR A 762 -35.53 15.45 -5.16
C TYR A 762 -36.55 14.48 -5.73
N HIS A 763 -37.83 14.61 -5.34
CA HIS A 763 -38.91 13.74 -5.78
C HIS A 763 -39.23 13.98 -7.27
N GLU A 764 -39.00 15.19 -7.75
CA GLU A 764 -39.19 15.59 -9.15
C GLU A 764 -38.38 14.74 -10.14
N LEU A 765 -37.22 14.23 -9.74
CA LEU A 765 -36.41 13.35 -10.58
C LEU A 765 -37.13 12.02 -10.92
N THR A 766 -38.15 11.62 -10.19
CA THR A 766 -38.93 10.42 -10.49
C THR A 766 -39.70 10.53 -11.82
N GLU A 767 -39.98 11.74 -12.31
CA GLU A 767 -40.59 11.96 -13.62
C GLU A 767 -39.72 11.47 -14.79
N LEU A 768 -38.41 11.30 -14.58
CA LEU A 768 -37.49 10.84 -15.64
C LEU A 768 -37.80 9.40 -16.10
N GLU A 769 -38.44 8.56 -15.30
CA GLU A 769 -38.86 7.21 -15.70
C GLU A 769 -39.87 7.24 -16.87
N GLU A 770 -40.76 8.25 -16.91
CA GLU A 770 -41.74 8.40 -17.98
C GLU A 770 -41.13 9.08 -19.23
N LYS A 771 -40.03 9.87 -19.04
CA LYS A 771 -39.45 10.68 -20.09
C LYS A 771 -38.28 10.00 -20.81
N ILE A 772 -37.55 9.09 -20.13
CA ILE A 772 -36.33 8.52 -20.64
C ILE A 772 -36.37 6.98 -20.52
N ASP A 773 -36.24 6.29 -21.65
CA ASP A 773 -36.14 4.84 -21.66
C ASP A 773 -34.85 4.37 -20.94
N GLY A 774 -34.97 3.37 -20.06
CA GLY A 774 -33.86 2.84 -19.26
C GLY A 774 -33.65 3.51 -17.91
N VAL A 775 -34.54 4.45 -17.52
CA VAL A 775 -34.63 4.97 -16.16
C VAL A 775 -35.70 4.21 -15.40
N LYS A 776 -35.42 3.83 -14.14
CA LYS A 776 -36.37 3.17 -13.23
C LYS A 776 -36.31 3.79 -11.85
N ASN A 777 -37.50 3.95 -11.24
CA ASN A 777 -37.66 4.48 -9.91
C ASN A 777 -37.69 3.37 -8.86
N TYR A 778 -37.00 3.64 -7.76
CA TYR A 778 -36.97 2.81 -6.56
C TYR A 778 -37.13 3.69 -5.32
N SER A 779 -37.68 3.10 -4.27
CA SER A 779 -37.79 3.75 -2.96
C SER A 779 -37.46 2.80 -1.82
N ILE A 780 -37.24 3.35 -0.65
CA ILE A 780 -37.04 2.53 0.56
C ILE A 780 -38.40 2.24 1.17
N ALA A 781 -38.69 0.96 1.38
CA ALA A 781 -39.93 0.54 2.03
C ALA A 781 -40.02 1.06 3.46
N VAL A 782 -41.15 1.66 3.79
CA VAL A 782 -41.48 2.25 5.07
C VAL A 782 -42.73 1.58 5.60
N LYS A 783 -42.77 1.34 6.93
CA LYS A 783 -43.98 0.85 7.60
C LYS A 783 -44.40 1.88 8.64
N GLU A 784 -45.60 2.40 8.46
CA GLU A 784 -46.23 3.28 9.43
C GLU A 784 -46.82 2.48 10.58
N LYS A 785 -46.56 2.88 11.80
CA LYS A 785 -47.15 2.35 13.04
C LYS A 785 -47.65 3.49 13.91
N GLY A 786 -48.85 3.94 13.59
CA GLY A 786 -49.45 5.12 14.22
C GLY A 786 -48.74 6.40 13.81
N GLU A 787 -48.18 7.13 14.77
CA GLU A 787 -47.36 8.33 14.49
C GLU A 787 -45.91 8.00 14.23
N ASP A 788 -45.46 6.75 14.41
CA ASP A 788 -44.09 6.30 14.24
C ASP A 788 -43.87 5.65 12.87
N ILE A 789 -42.65 5.88 12.32
CA ILE A 789 -42.22 5.34 11.04
C ILE A 789 -41.07 4.39 11.30
N ILE A 790 -41.19 3.16 10.77
CA ILE A 790 -40.15 2.13 10.79
C ILE A 790 -39.60 1.99 9.38
N PHE A 791 -38.31 2.32 9.20
CA PHE A 791 -37.62 2.08 7.94
C PHE A 791 -37.26 0.61 7.84
N LEU A 792 -37.85 -0.08 6.86
CA LEU A 792 -37.63 -1.50 6.63
C LEU A 792 -36.27 -1.81 5.97
N ARG A 793 -35.54 -0.79 5.51
CA ARG A 793 -34.24 -0.91 4.81
C ARG A 793 -34.31 -1.79 3.58
N LYS A 794 -35.48 -2.00 3.00
CA LYS A 794 -35.72 -2.77 1.79
C LYS A 794 -35.99 -1.82 0.64
N ILE A 795 -35.26 -2.01 -0.47
CA ILE A 795 -35.45 -1.27 -1.71
C ILE A 795 -36.61 -1.92 -2.48
N VAL A 796 -37.58 -1.13 -2.92
CA VAL A 796 -38.74 -1.57 -3.67
C VAL A 796 -38.89 -0.72 -4.94
N LYS A 797 -39.55 -1.29 -5.97
CA LYS A 797 -39.83 -0.55 -7.20
C LYS A 797 -40.87 0.55 -6.95
N GLY A 798 -40.72 1.65 -7.65
CA GLY A 798 -41.60 2.82 -7.56
C GLY A 798 -40.99 3.95 -6.74
N GLY A 799 -41.41 5.17 -7.03
CA GLY A 799 -41.05 6.37 -6.26
C GLY A 799 -41.92 6.52 -5.00
N THR A 800 -41.50 7.34 -4.09
CA THR A 800 -42.32 7.81 -2.97
C THR A 800 -42.38 9.34 -3.03
N ASP A 801 -43.59 9.88 -2.87
CA ASP A 801 -43.83 11.31 -2.87
C ASP A 801 -43.85 11.90 -1.43
N GLU A 802 -43.67 11.07 -0.41
CA GLU A 802 -43.74 11.49 0.99
C GLU A 802 -42.40 11.97 1.53
N SER A 803 -42.45 13.09 2.25
CA SER A 803 -41.31 13.69 2.95
C SER A 803 -41.21 13.18 4.39
N TYR A 804 -40.12 12.50 4.73
CA TYR A 804 -39.90 11.92 6.07
C TYR A 804 -38.96 12.73 6.95
N GLY A 805 -38.51 13.91 6.52
CA GLY A 805 -37.51 14.72 7.24
C GLY A 805 -37.93 15.07 8.68
N VAL A 806 -39.18 15.46 8.89
CA VAL A 806 -39.72 15.84 10.22
C VAL A 806 -39.81 14.61 11.15
N HIS A 807 -40.09 13.42 10.60
CA HIS A 807 -40.09 12.17 11.37
C HIS A 807 -38.68 11.77 11.82
N VAL A 808 -37.69 11.94 10.95
CA VAL A 808 -36.29 11.72 11.30
C VAL A 808 -35.82 12.69 12.38
N ALA A 809 -36.20 13.96 12.30
CA ALA A 809 -35.91 14.97 13.33
C ALA A 809 -36.47 14.56 14.70
N ARG A 810 -37.68 13.99 14.73
CA ARG A 810 -38.31 13.48 15.95
C ARG A 810 -37.52 12.29 16.53
N LEU A 811 -37.14 11.33 15.68
CA LEU A 811 -36.34 10.17 16.08
C LEU A 811 -34.94 10.59 16.60
N ALA A 812 -34.38 11.68 16.09
CA ALA A 812 -33.11 12.25 16.55
C ALA A 812 -33.23 13.02 17.89
N GLY A 813 -34.45 13.17 18.47
CA GLY A 813 -34.66 13.82 19.76
C GLY A 813 -34.94 15.34 19.68
N VAL A 814 -35.23 15.86 18.47
CA VAL A 814 -35.67 17.28 18.36
C VAL A 814 -36.97 17.49 19.15
N PRO A 815 -37.08 18.57 19.95
CA PRO A 815 -38.24 18.84 20.80
C PRO A 815 -39.57 18.76 20.07
N GLN A 816 -40.58 18.17 20.73
CA GLN A 816 -41.87 17.85 20.11
C GLN A 816 -42.64 19.08 19.62
N ASN A 817 -42.49 20.24 20.28
CA ASN A 817 -43.07 21.52 19.85
C ASN A 817 -42.48 22.00 18.50
N VAL A 818 -41.16 21.77 18.26
CA VAL A 818 -40.49 22.15 17.02
C VAL A 818 -40.95 21.21 15.88
N THR A 819 -41.00 19.91 16.13
CA THR A 819 -41.42 18.92 15.11
C THR A 819 -42.90 19.04 14.73
N LYS A 820 -43.78 19.38 15.70
CA LYS A 820 -45.20 19.71 15.41
C LYS A 820 -45.29 20.93 14.50
N LYS A 821 -44.58 22.03 14.85
CA LYS A 821 -44.57 23.22 14.03
C LYS A 821 -44.02 23.01 12.63
N ALA A 822 -42.96 22.21 12.51
CA ALA A 822 -42.38 21.81 11.23
C ALA A 822 -43.40 21.06 10.35
N ASN A 823 -44.18 20.15 10.91
CA ASN A 823 -45.24 19.43 10.19
C ASN A 823 -46.37 20.37 9.70
N GLU A 824 -46.78 21.38 10.51
CA GLU A 824 -47.77 22.39 10.07
C GLU A 824 -47.26 23.18 8.87
N ILE A 825 -46.00 23.61 8.92
CA ILE A 825 -45.34 24.36 7.83
C ILE A 825 -45.22 23.47 6.58
N LEU A 826 -44.74 22.21 6.72
CA LEU A 826 -44.62 21.27 5.61
C LEU A 826 -45.95 21.11 4.86
N ARG A 827 -47.02 20.80 5.57
CA ARG A 827 -48.36 20.69 4.97
C ARG A 827 -48.82 21.95 4.25
N SER A 828 -48.43 23.14 4.72
CA SER A 828 -48.78 24.42 4.08
C SER A 828 -48.00 24.61 2.77
N LEU A 829 -46.75 24.18 2.73
CA LEU A 829 -45.87 24.26 1.54
C LEU A 829 -46.35 23.28 0.45
N GLU A 830 -46.64 22.02 0.82
CA GLU A 830 -47.15 20.97 -0.07
C GLU A 830 -48.49 21.39 -0.73
N ARG A 831 -49.38 21.98 0.02
CA ARG A 831 -50.67 22.53 -0.52
C ARG A 831 -50.43 23.65 -1.54
N ARG A 832 -49.46 24.52 -1.33
CA ARG A 832 -49.11 25.60 -2.29
C ARG A 832 -48.55 25.01 -3.59
N ASN A 833 -47.69 23.99 -3.51
CA ASN A 833 -47.12 23.32 -4.70
C ASN A 833 -48.22 22.60 -5.52
N ILE A 834 -49.15 21.90 -4.86
CA ILE A 834 -50.25 21.21 -5.55
C ILE A 834 -51.15 22.25 -6.27
N LEU A 835 -51.39 23.42 -5.66
CA LEU A 835 -52.16 24.48 -6.31
C LEU A 835 -51.45 25.10 -7.50
N ASN A 836 -50.14 25.31 -7.43
CA ASN A 836 -49.32 25.82 -8.54
C ASN A 836 -49.23 24.81 -9.68
N ASN A 837 -49.04 23.53 -9.40
CA ASN A 837 -48.97 22.47 -10.45
C ASN A 837 -50.34 22.28 -11.13
N ARG A 838 -51.46 22.37 -10.41
CA ARG A 838 -52.80 22.33 -11.02
C ARG A 838 -53.12 23.55 -11.90
N VAL A 839 -52.50 24.68 -11.62
CA VAL A 839 -52.64 25.89 -12.48
C VAL A 839 -51.83 25.70 -13.76
N ILE A 840 -50.59 25.14 -13.65
CA ILE A 840 -49.70 24.85 -14.82
C ILE A 840 -50.25 23.73 -15.69
N GLU A 841 -50.83 22.64 -15.11
CA GLU A 841 -51.48 21.56 -15.88
C GLU A 841 -52.77 22.02 -16.58
N LYS A 842 -53.50 22.99 -16.02
CA LYS A 842 -54.62 23.61 -16.69
C LYS A 842 -54.20 24.52 -17.83
N GLU A 843 -53.04 25.16 -17.72
CA GLU A 843 -52.49 25.97 -18.81
C GLU A 843 -51.88 25.09 -19.93
N SER A 844 -51.18 23.99 -19.60
CA SER A 844 -50.60 23.08 -20.61
C SER A 844 -51.65 22.26 -21.38
N LYS A 845 -52.83 21.94 -20.78
CA LYS A 845 -53.91 21.28 -21.50
C LYS A 845 -54.79 22.20 -22.37
N LYS A 846 -54.56 23.55 -22.31
CA LYS A 846 -55.25 24.53 -23.12
C LYS A 846 -54.56 24.92 -24.45
N VAL A 847 -53.38 24.40 -24.74
CA VAL A 847 -52.61 24.76 -25.91
C VAL A 847 -52.85 23.84 -27.13
N VAL A 848 -53.93 23.01 -27.12
CA VAL A 848 -54.35 22.26 -28.30
C VAL A 848 -55.87 22.57 -28.58
N ALA A 849 -56.13 23.79 -28.98
CA ALA A 849 -57.27 24.17 -29.87
C ALA A 849 -57.26 25.69 -30.06
N GLY A 850 -56.79 26.21 -31.13
CA GLY A 850 -57.06 27.45 -31.85
C GLY A 850 -57.92 28.49 -31.21
N GLN A 851 -57.45 29.26 -30.22
CA GLN A 851 -57.90 30.59 -29.91
C GLN A 851 -56.72 31.37 -29.36
N VAL A 852 -56.18 32.26 -30.19
CA VAL A 852 -55.19 33.28 -29.78
C VAL A 852 -55.97 34.24 -28.91
N ASP A 853 -55.71 34.20 -27.58
CA ASP A 853 -56.34 35.13 -26.62
C ASP A 853 -55.81 36.54 -26.92
N MET A 854 -56.73 37.48 -27.14
CA MET A 854 -56.48 38.87 -27.56
C MET A 854 -55.52 39.59 -26.55
N PHE A 855 -55.41 39.11 -25.34
CA PHE A 855 -54.50 39.61 -24.30
C PHE A 855 -53.02 39.24 -24.59
N ASN A 856 -52.75 37.98 -25.07
CA ASN A 856 -51.41 37.52 -25.44
C ASN A 856 -50.90 38.20 -26.72
N PHE A 857 -51.80 38.64 -27.62
CA PHE A 857 -51.42 39.40 -28.82
C PHE A 857 -51.01 40.83 -28.45
N LYS A 858 -51.69 41.51 -27.53
CA LYS A 858 -51.35 42.85 -27.02
C LYS A 858 -50.00 42.78 -26.21
N LEU A 859 -49.77 41.71 -25.43
CA LEU A 859 -48.52 41.54 -24.70
C LEU A 859 -47.30 41.35 -25.62
N ALA A 860 -47.48 40.56 -26.69
CA ALA A 860 -46.42 40.36 -27.73
C ALA A 860 -46.13 41.63 -28.52
N GLU A 861 -47.14 42.42 -28.81
CA GLU A 861 -46.98 43.72 -29.45
C GLU A 861 -46.23 44.74 -28.60
N VAL A 862 -46.56 44.79 -27.30
CA VAL A 862 -45.89 45.67 -26.33
C VAL A 862 -44.44 45.23 -26.09
N ALA A 863 -44.19 43.92 -26.01
CA ALA A 863 -42.83 43.38 -25.88
C ALA A 863 -41.98 43.69 -27.10
N SER A 864 -42.53 43.56 -28.33
CA SER A 864 -41.80 43.91 -29.59
C SER A 864 -41.52 45.43 -29.70
N GLU A 865 -42.35 46.26 -29.17
CA GLU A 865 -42.08 47.72 -29.11
C GLU A 865 -41.04 48.06 -28.03
N PHE A 866 -41.06 47.35 -26.90
CA PHE A 866 -40.08 47.54 -25.82
C PHE A 866 -38.66 47.18 -26.27
N ASP A 867 -38.47 46.12 -27.05
CA ASP A 867 -37.19 45.67 -27.61
C ASP A 867 -36.61 46.69 -28.65
N LYS A 868 -37.43 47.54 -29.21
CA LYS A 868 -36.99 48.57 -30.18
C LYS A 868 -36.57 49.90 -29.53
N ILE A 869 -36.69 50.04 -28.23
CA ILE A 869 -36.38 51.26 -27.50
C ILE A 869 -34.91 51.29 -27.05
N ASP A 870 -34.15 52.23 -27.62
CA ASP A 870 -32.79 52.49 -27.12
C ASP A 870 -32.82 53.35 -25.86
N ILE A 871 -32.67 52.70 -24.71
CA ILE A 871 -32.75 53.32 -23.38
C ILE A 871 -31.72 54.48 -23.21
N ASN A 872 -30.60 54.47 -23.93
CA ASN A 872 -29.56 55.49 -23.83
C ASN A 872 -29.90 56.81 -24.57
N GLN A 873 -30.96 56.79 -25.38
CA GLN A 873 -31.40 58.00 -26.13
C GLN A 873 -32.68 58.62 -25.57
N LEU A 874 -33.28 58.04 -24.55
CA LEU A 874 -34.50 58.53 -23.94
C LEU A 874 -34.26 59.59 -22.86
N THR A 875 -34.95 60.73 -22.96
CA THR A 875 -35.03 61.67 -21.84
C THR A 875 -35.96 61.11 -20.75
N PRO A 876 -35.88 61.59 -19.47
CA PRO A 876 -36.77 61.11 -18.41
C PRO A 876 -38.27 61.34 -18.72
N ILE A 877 -38.61 62.36 -19.48
CA ILE A 877 -39.99 62.67 -19.88
C ILE A 877 -40.44 61.69 -20.99
N ASP A 878 -39.56 61.34 -21.95
CA ASP A 878 -39.85 60.35 -22.99
C ASP A 878 -40.03 58.97 -22.44
N ALA A 879 -39.23 58.57 -21.43
CA ALA A 879 -39.37 57.31 -20.72
C ALA A 879 -40.74 57.18 -20.02
N LEU A 880 -41.19 58.22 -19.32
CA LEU A 880 -42.51 58.28 -18.68
C LEU A 880 -43.64 58.20 -19.72
N ASN A 881 -43.56 58.94 -20.80
CA ASN A 881 -44.55 58.91 -21.89
C ASN A 881 -44.58 57.53 -22.58
N THR A 882 -43.48 56.87 -22.73
CA THR A 882 -43.38 55.52 -23.32
C THR A 882 -44.04 54.48 -22.41
N ILE A 883 -43.80 54.55 -21.07
CA ILE A 883 -44.44 53.68 -20.07
C ILE A 883 -45.97 53.91 -20.08
N VAL A 884 -46.44 55.15 -20.14
CA VAL A 884 -47.89 55.48 -20.19
C VAL A 884 -48.50 54.86 -21.45
N LYS A 885 -47.89 55.01 -22.62
CA LYS A 885 -48.39 54.45 -23.89
C LYS A 885 -48.44 52.92 -23.83
N MET A 886 -47.44 52.27 -23.26
CA MET A 886 -47.43 50.82 -23.08
C MET A 886 -48.52 50.34 -22.12
N LYS A 887 -48.78 51.09 -21.07
CA LYS A 887 -49.85 50.78 -20.10
C LYS A 887 -51.25 50.94 -20.74
N GLU A 888 -51.45 51.94 -21.57
CA GLU A 888 -52.71 52.16 -22.33
C GLU A 888 -52.94 51.05 -23.39
N LYS A 889 -51.92 50.48 -23.99
CA LYS A 889 -52.03 49.37 -24.92
C LYS A 889 -52.34 48.04 -24.21
N LEU A 890 -51.94 47.85 -22.97
CA LEU A 890 -52.21 46.68 -22.17
C LEU A 890 -53.59 46.68 -21.48
N SER A 891 -54.17 47.87 -21.26
CA SER A 891 -55.57 48.03 -20.79
C SER A 891 -56.55 47.91 -21.94
#